data_fd89d5ec94e76b2c256916a35a9c7d33
#
_entry.id   fd89d5ec94e76b2c256916a35a9c7d33
#
_cell.length_a   1.000
_cell.length_b   1.000
_cell.length_c   1.000
_cell.angle_alpha   90.00
_cell.angle_beta   90.00
_cell.angle_gamma   90.00
#
_symmetry.space_group_name_H-M   'P 1'
#
loop_
_entity.id
_entity.type
_entity.pdbx_description
1 polymer ?
#
loop_
_entity_poly.entity_id
_entity_poly.type
_entity_poly.pdbx_seq_one_letter_code
_entity_poly.pdbx_strand_id
1 'polypeptide(L)'
;MVRVGIVQALSWGPWRSLVWLAVWLAILISPAMLFGGGNSVLPDEVPYGVAPAPWPEQLGSQRARIRVSALADAVRVHIPWRRHDADPEQKATLVFEATTGRQITNVVRWDVNREFGDLVFQPRAPGEYYVYYFPFDLRLEDQNKVILEEKARYIAPQSSADPAWMKLHHLGVGQRSQATWQSLPVADAMEIEARSEFDSFYPMEVAATKAEVQGLLSRHAGQPFLLFPEDRDHSIRMDDHLPLRWIKSGPQDRFQGQAYRNEFYVLQIGVYARANLIPSPVRFTVGFEDLHGPQGAVVPASALRCFNLGGVDEQGRPFRKAWSVAPGHVGALWFGIQVPLEAAPGPYAGRILLRAEGYPEMPVTLQLEVASDYLRDGGVDDPQRLARLKWLDSSLGIEDQITAPYVPLQVSGSTVTCLGRRVRFAADGLPESIQAGNNELLSRPVALRVYQGTTPLAWQSQGSKIVSASPAKVTWESVSVAGGFLLRVRATMEFDGNVAYDVKLEARQAADISDIALEIPLLKDRVPYMAGMGFNGGKRPEHWQWHWTDQPQRWKDQWSNLEYFVWLGGMDAGLFCRLKSPLDYWKNGTVGGVRIDTTENDSVRFRASSGLRRVRAGEEMSFSFHLLPTPLKPPDPNRWKYRYAWSYRPLKEIQEAGVTVLTFPMLLFKDWGNYPYLDLHLAIPYIQEAHRRGVKAKTYLNTRELTTRLPELWALRSLGNEIYRVGGVQGHGMPYLDTWLQEHLVHDYSPGWVWRHPTGEVDATLRMVFDSRWNNFYVEGLKWLLENAQIDGIYLDEVSYSREMMQRVRRTLDQTRPGSLIDLHGNRDYWTCNSPIGYYMEHLPYVDQIWFGEAFDPDSPPDFYLIEMSGLPFGLSGELLQDPNPWRGMLFGLTARAFYTSVDPSPVWKLWDDFGIQDAEMLGYWNSACPVRTEKEDVPVTVYRKRGQSLIAIASWAKQPVQCKLKIDWQALGLDPQRTTLHAPALQGFQQEATFEPADSIPVEPGRGWLLLVQETK
;
A
#
# COMPACT_ATOMS: atom_id res chain seq x y z
N MET A 1 3.64 27.92 2.40
CA MET A 1 3.92 28.48 1.05
C MET A 1 5.23 27.88 0.57
N VAL A 2 5.19 26.77 -0.12
CA VAL A 2 6.38 26.21 -0.77
C VAL A 2 6.25 26.47 -2.27
N ARG A 3 7.05 27.37 -2.78
CA ARG A 3 7.22 27.59 -4.22
C ARG A 3 8.00 26.40 -4.77
N VAL A 4 7.37 25.61 -5.60
CA VAL A 4 8.06 24.67 -6.48
C VAL A 4 8.90 25.49 -7.45
N GLY A 5 10.22 25.39 -7.33
CA GLY A 5 11.17 26.03 -8.21
C GLY A 5 11.13 25.41 -9.60
N ILE A 6 10.87 26.24 -10.59
CA ILE A 6 10.95 25.91 -12.01
C ILE A 6 12.41 25.53 -12.33
N VAL A 7 12.62 24.29 -12.74
CA VAL A 7 13.91 23.82 -13.26
C VAL A 7 14.11 24.43 -14.66
N GLN A 8 15.06 25.33 -14.79
CA GLN A 8 15.53 25.86 -16.07
C GLN A 8 16.10 24.72 -16.93
N ALA A 9 15.56 24.59 -18.13
CA ALA A 9 16.09 23.72 -19.16
C ALA A 9 17.50 24.19 -19.59
N LEU A 10 18.50 23.38 -19.34
CA LEU A 10 19.82 23.54 -19.91
C LEU A 10 19.81 22.99 -21.34
N SER A 11 20.08 23.88 -22.28
CA SER A 11 20.24 23.64 -23.71
C SER A 11 21.44 22.72 -23.99
N TRP A 12 21.20 21.60 -24.64
CA TRP A 12 22.24 20.70 -25.17
C TRP A 12 22.40 20.96 -26.66
N GLY A 13 23.63 21.24 -27.05
CA GLY A 13 24.04 21.51 -28.42
C GLY A 13 24.01 20.26 -29.35
N PRO A 14 24.10 20.50 -30.67
CA PRO A 14 23.71 19.53 -31.70
C PRO A 14 24.88 18.64 -32.14
N TRP A 15 25.13 17.51 -31.51
CA TRP A 15 26.05 16.47 -31.98
C TRP A 15 25.61 15.06 -31.53
N ARG A 16 24.45 14.56 -31.98
CA ARG A 16 24.09 13.11 -31.91
C ARG A 16 23.01 12.72 -32.92
N SER A 17 23.17 13.14 -34.20
CA SER A 17 22.20 12.78 -35.26
C SER A 17 22.70 11.70 -36.24
N LEU A 18 23.63 10.84 -35.86
CA LEU A 18 24.21 9.87 -36.83
C LEU A 18 24.29 8.41 -36.35
N VAL A 19 23.68 8.06 -35.21
CA VAL A 19 23.68 6.64 -34.74
C VAL A 19 22.31 5.99 -34.70
N TRP A 20 21.24 6.73 -34.90
CA TRP A 20 19.85 6.23 -34.82
C TRP A 20 19.23 5.79 -36.16
N LEU A 21 19.98 5.92 -37.28
CA LEU A 21 19.42 5.53 -38.59
C LEU A 21 19.70 4.07 -39.00
N ALA A 22 20.44 3.30 -38.21
CA ALA A 22 20.81 1.92 -38.54
C ALA A 22 20.02 0.84 -37.78
N VAL A 23 19.17 1.21 -36.81
CA VAL A 23 18.37 0.25 -36.01
C VAL A 23 16.90 0.21 -36.47
N TRP A 24 16.44 1.14 -37.30
CA TRP A 24 15.05 1.22 -37.76
C TRP A 24 14.75 0.46 -39.07
N LEU A 25 15.73 -0.26 -39.65
CA LEU A 25 15.53 -1.00 -40.90
C LEU A 25 15.47 -2.52 -40.76
N ALA A 26 15.45 -3.06 -39.53
CA ALA A 26 15.42 -4.50 -39.28
C ALA A 26 14.12 -5.04 -38.64
N ILE A 27 13.09 -4.22 -38.45
CA ILE A 27 11.79 -4.64 -37.88
C ILE A 27 10.66 -4.29 -38.85
N LEU A 28 10.75 -4.75 -40.08
CA LEU A 28 9.65 -4.72 -41.02
C LEU A 28 9.70 -5.94 -41.93
N ILE A 29 9.55 -7.14 -41.38
CA ILE A 29 9.01 -8.33 -42.08
C ILE A 29 8.58 -9.33 -41.00
N SER A 30 7.33 -9.23 -40.55
CA SER A 30 6.60 -10.37 -40.00
C SER A 30 5.44 -10.68 -40.97
N PRO A 31 5.27 -11.90 -41.40
CA PRO A 31 4.21 -12.24 -42.33
C PRO A 31 2.86 -12.21 -41.57
N ALA A 32 2.00 -11.30 -41.96
CA ALA A 32 0.58 -11.38 -41.64
C ALA A 32 0.04 -12.68 -42.24
N MET A 33 -0.31 -13.65 -41.42
CA MET A 33 -1.13 -14.78 -41.84
C MET A 33 -2.52 -14.28 -42.15
N LEU A 34 -2.83 -14.31 -43.43
CA LEU A 34 -4.18 -14.14 -43.99
C LEU A 34 -5.08 -15.31 -43.51
N PHE A 35 -5.86 -15.07 -42.48
CA PHE A 35 -7.08 -15.84 -42.28
C PHE A 35 -8.21 -15.14 -43.01
N GLY A 36 -8.55 -15.68 -44.19
CA GLY A 36 -9.71 -15.30 -44.94
C GLY A 36 -11.00 -15.76 -44.27
N GLY A 37 -11.53 -14.97 -43.36
CA GLY A 37 -12.94 -14.98 -42.96
C GLY A 37 -13.59 -13.73 -43.52
N GLY A 38 -14.52 -13.85 -44.39
CA GLY A 38 -15.27 -12.71 -44.96
C GLY A 38 -15.96 -11.93 -43.82
N ASN A 39 -15.37 -10.82 -43.39
CA ASN A 39 -16.00 -9.87 -42.52
C ASN A 39 -17.10 -9.14 -43.26
N SER A 40 -18.36 -9.51 -43.02
CA SER A 40 -19.48 -8.64 -43.35
C SER A 40 -19.41 -7.44 -42.39
N VAL A 41 -18.89 -6.31 -42.86
CA VAL A 41 -18.94 -5.02 -42.11
C VAL A 41 -20.41 -4.70 -41.89
N LEU A 42 -20.83 -4.54 -40.63
CA LEU A 42 -22.18 -4.07 -40.33
C LEU A 42 -22.30 -2.62 -40.83
N PRO A 43 -23.47 -2.18 -41.30
CA PRO A 43 -23.63 -0.90 -42.04
C PRO A 43 -23.22 0.36 -41.28
N ASP A 44 -23.07 0.31 -39.96
CA ASP A 44 -22.77 1.45 -39.10
C ASP A 44 -21.48 1.24 -38.27
N GLU A 45 -20.50 0.50 -38.79
CA GLU A 45 -19.26 0.22 -38.06
C GLU A 45 -18.13 1.14 -38.55
N VAL A 46 -17.56 1.92 -37.61
CA VAL A 46 -16.33 2.67 -37.82
C VAL A 46 -15.15 1.92 -37.20
N PRO A 47 -13.94 1.98 -37.77
CA PRO A 47 -12.75 1.41 -37.16
C PRO A 47 -12.39 2.10 -35.85
N TYR A 48 -11.73 1.32 -34.97
CA TYR A 48 -11.15 1.81 -33.72
C TYR A 48 -9.63 1.76 -33.87
N GLY A 49 -8.97 2.84 -33.42
CA GLY A 49 -7.53 2.98 -33.48
C GLY A 49 -6.97 3.73 -32.30
N VAL A 50 -5.66 3.90 -32.30
CA VAL A 50 -4.92 4.72 -31.34
C VAL A 50 -4.24 5.83 -32.12
N ALA A 51 -4.33 7.04 -31.63
CA ALA A 51 -3.72 8.20 -32.28
C ALA A 51 -2.21 8.04 -32.40
N PRO A 52 -1.59 8.45 -33.52
CA PRO A 52 -0.14 8.38 -33.71
C PRO A 52 0.66 9.27 -32.73
N ALA A 53 -0.01 10.28 -32.15
CA ALA A 53 0.52 11.14 -31.11
C ALA A 53 -0.59 11.57 -30.15
N PRO A 54 -0.34 11.63 -28.83
CA PRO A 54 -1.35 12.03 -27.87
C PRO A 54 -1.69 13.53 -28.04
N TRP A 55 -2.95 13.84 -27.87
CA TRP A 55 -3.43 15.24 -27.77
C TRP A 55 -3.44 15.73 -26.31
N PRO A 56 -3.71 17.05 -26.06
CA PRO A 56 -3.85 17.56 -24.71
C PRO A 56 -4.86 16.78 -23.87
N GLU A 57 -4.44 16.36 -22.69
CA GLU A 57 -5.18 15.45 -21.81
C GLU A 57 -6.60 15.95 -21.50
N GLN A 58 -6.75 17.28 -21.29
CA GLN A 58 -8.02 17.90 -20.96
C GLN A 58 -9.11 17.75 -22.03
N LEU A 59 -8.74 17.36 -23.24
CA LEU A 59 -9.71 17.01 -24.29
C LEU A 59 -10.29 15.59 -24.13
N GLY A 60 -9.78 14.82 -23.14
CA GLY A 60 -10.25 13.48 -22.82
C GLY A 60 -9.48 12.37 -23.54
N SER A 61 -9.86 11.13 -23.22
CA SER A 61 -9.15 9.92 -23.65
C SER A 61 -9.52 9.45 -25.06
N GLN A 62 -10.65 9.89 -25.60
CA GLN A 62 -11.22 9.42 -26.87
C GLN A 62 -11.64 10.57 -27.77
N ARG A 63 -11.54 10.38 -29.08
CA ARG A 63 -12.12 11.27 -30.09
C ARG A 63 -12.64 10.51 -31.29
N ALA A 64 -13.58 11.12 -32.03
CA ALA A 64 -13.97 10.64 -33.34
C ALA A 64 -13.32 11.53 -34.43
N ARG A 65 -12.77 10.90 -35.47
CA ARG A 65 -12.24 11.57 -36.66
C ARG A 65 -13.35 11.64 -37.69
N ILE A 66 -13.71 12.86 -38.09
CA ILE A 66 -14.84 13.16 -38.98
C ILE A 66 -14.32 13.77 -40.28
N ARG A 67 -14.89 13.41 -41.40
CA ARG A 67 -14.60 14.00 -42.71
C ARG A 67 -15.80 14.81 -43.23
N VAL A 68 -15.54 16.05 -43.55
CA VAL A 68 -16.47 16.93 -44.27
C VAL A 68 -16.01 17.01 -45.73
N SER A 69 -16.78 16.44 -46.65
CA SER A 69 -16.40 16.33 -48.06
C SER A 69 -16.66 17.61 -48.84
N ALA A 70 -17.65 18.41 -48.44
CA ALA A 70 -17.99 19.67 -49.08
C ALA A 70 -18.38 20.74 -48.06
N LEU A 71 -18.02 22.01 -48.30
CA LEU A 71 -18.40 23.13 -47.42
C LEU A 71 -19.92 23.31 -47.46
N ALA A 72 -20.51 23.38 -46.28
CA ALA A 72 -21.91 23.71 -46.05
C ALA A 72 -22.01 24.54 -44.77
N ASP A 73 -23.05 25.35 -44.62
CA ASP A 73 -23.26 26.20 -43.45
C ASP A 73 -23.65 25.37 -42.19
N ALA A 74 -24.21 24.19 -42.40
CA ALA A 74 -24.43 23.21 -41.36
C ALA A 74 -24.26 21.79 -41.92
N VAL A 75 -23.59 20.90 -41.22
CA VAL A 75 -23.47 19.49 -41.54
C VAL A 75 -23.88 18.64 -40.33
N ARG A 76 -24.49 17.48 -40.62
CA ARG A 76 -24.77 16.48 -39.60
C ARG A 76 -23.76 15.36 -39.62
N VAL A 77 -23.50 14.76 -38.46
CA VAL A 77 -22.68 13.54 -38.34
C VAL A 77 -23.32 12.59 -37.33
N HIS A 78 -23.34 11.31 -37.69
CA HIS A 78 -23.67 10.22 -36.77
C HIS A 78 -22.37 9.51 -36.39
N ILE A 79 -22.08 9.47 -35.08
CA ILE A 79 -20.84 8.89 -34.52
C ILE A 79 -21.21 7.67 -33.68
N PRO A 80 -21.04 6.42 -34.17
CA PRO A 80 -21.37 5.19 -33.42
C PRO A 80 -20.24 4.84 -32.43
N TRP A 81 -20.08 5.64 -31.40
CA TRP A 81 -18.96 5.55 -30.46
C TRP A 81 -19.04 4.41 -29.42
N ARG A 82 -20.24 3.81 -29.23
CA ARG A 82 -20.43 2.58 -28.45
C ARG A 82 -19.74 2.57 -27.08
N ARG A 83 -19.95 3.62 -26.33
CA ARG A 83 -19.34 3.84 -25.02
C ARG A 83 -20.16 3.23 -23.90
N HIS A 84 -19.50 2.82 -22.81
CA HIS A 84 -20.18 2.21 -21.65
C HIS A 84 -20.13 3.07 -20.38
N ASP A 85 -19.41 4.20 -20.41
CA ASP A 85 -19.29 5.10 -19.28
C ASP A 85 -20.63 5.69 -18.80
N ALA A 86 -20.65 6.13 -17.56
CA ALA A 86 -21.83 6.73 -16.97
C ALA A 86 -22.14 8.11 -17.58
N ASP A 87 -23.44 8.40 -17.76
CA ASP A 87 -24.01 9.71 -18.10
C ASP A 87 -23.35 10.44 -19.29
N PRO A 88 -23.23 9.82 -20.46
CA PRO A 88 -22.59 10.44 -21.63
C PRO A 88 -23.29 11.74 -22.09
N GLU A 89 -24.60 11.86 -21.85
CA GLU A 89 -25.38 13.06 -22.14
C GLU A 89 -24.96 14.25 -21.25
N GLN A 90 -24.35 14.03 -20.10
CA GLN A 90 -23.88 15.09 -19.19
C GLN A 90 -22.44 15.54 -19.46
N LYS A 91 -21.75 14.92 -20.41
CA LYS A 91 -20.38 15.27 -20.81
C LYS A 91 -20.40 16.10 -22.09
N ALA A 92 -19.62 17.18 -22.13
CA ALA A 92 -19.54 18.04 -23.30
C ALA A 92 -18.98 17.30 -24.52
N THR A 93 -19.32 17.83 -25.69
CA THR A 93 -18.76 17.37 -26.98
C THR A 93 -18.14 18.57 -27.66
N LEU A 94 -16.83 18.51 -27.91
CA LEU A 94 -16.06 19.61 -28.52
C LEU A 94 -15.61 19.22 -29.92
N VAL A 95 -15.81 20.13 -30.90
CA VAL A 95 -15.43 19.91 -32.29
C VAL A 95 -14.27 20.84 -32.64
N PHE A 96 -13.23 20.29 -33.26
CA PHE A 96 -12.05 21.03 -33.70
C PHE A 96 -11.73 20.74 -35.15
N GLU A 97 -11.33 21.74 -35.91
CA GLU A 97 -10.77 21.58 -37.25
C GLU A 97 -9.36 20.95 -37.14
N ALA A 98 -9.14 19.82 -37.77
CA ALA A 98 -7.91 19.03 -37.59
C ALA A 98 -6.66 19.77 -38.06
N THR A 99 -6.74 20.53 -39.13
CA THR A 99 -5.58 21.21 -39.75
C THR A 99 -5.13 22.43 -38.97
N THR A 100 -6.05 23.17 -38.36
CA THR A 100 -5.74 24.46 -37.69
C THR A 100 -5.77 24.35 -36.15
N GLY A 101 -6.36 23.27 -35.59
CA GLY A 101 -6.62 23.12 -34.18
C GLY A 101 -7.66 24.12 -33.62
N ARG A 102 -8.43 24.79 -34.51
CA ARG A 102 -9.45 25.76 -34.08
C ARG A 102 -10.72 25.06 -33.66
N GLN A 103 -11.25 25.45 -32.51
CA GLN A 103 -12.54 24.96 -32.03
C GLN A 103 -13.71 25.54 -32.87
N ILE A 104 -14.67 24.71 -33.15
CA ILE A 104 -15.95 25.08 -33.77
C ILE A 104 -16.93 25.44 -32.64
N THR A 105 -17.48 26.62 -32.69
CA THR A 105 -18.43 27.11 -31.66
C THR A 105 -19.89 26.78 -31.99
N ASN A 106 -20.25 26.82 -33.30
CA ASN A 106 -21.58 26.42 -33.76
C ASN A 106 -21.67 24.89 -33.82
N VAL A 107 -22.00 24.28 -32.64
CA VAL A 107 -22.21 22.84 -32.48
C VAL A 107 -23.51 22.61 -31.71
N VAL A 108 -24.35 21.75 -32.27
CA VAL A 108 -25.60 21.31 -31.62
C VAL A 108 -25.51 19.80 -31.41
N ARG A 109 -25.65 19.39 -30.18
CA ARG A 109 -25.85 18.00 -29.79
C ARG A 109 -27.29 17.65 -30.10
N TRP A 110 -27.52 16.87 -31.17
CA TRP A 110 -28.86 16.52 -31.63
C TRP A 110 -29.43 15.39 -30.77
N ASP A 111 -28.69 14.27 -30.67
CA ASP A 111 -28.97 13.15 -29.78
C ASP A 111 -27.63 12.57 -29.31
N VAL A 112 -27.46 12.40 -28.01
CA VAL A 112 -26.24 11.89 -27.42
C VAL A 112 -26.61 10.88 -26.35
N ASN A 113 -26.17 9.64 -26.55
CA ASN A 113 -26.40 8.54 -25.65
C ASN A 113 -25.18 7.59 -25.64
N ARG A 114 -25.27 6.43 -25.00
CA ARG A 114 -24.17 5.46 -24.96
C ARG A 114 -23.84 4.83 -26.28
N GLU A 115 -24.83 4.63 -27.15
CA GLU A 115 -24.65 3.94 -28.44
C GLU A 115 -24.03 4.86 -29.48
N PHE A 116 -24.48 6.11 -29.53
CA PHE A 116 -24.03 7.07 -30.54
C PHE A 116 -24.12 8.54 -30.12
N GLY A 117 -23.45 9.39 -30.90
CA GLY A 117 -23.59 10.85 -30.82
C GLY A 117 -23.97 11.44 -32.17
N ASP A 118 -25.18 12.01 -32.24
CA ASP A 118 -25.65 12.77 -33.37
C ASP A 118 -25.37 14.26 -33.12
N LEU A 119 -24.57 14.85 -34.02
CA LEU A 119 -24.18 16.26 -33.93
C LEU A 119 -24.49 17.00 -35.20
N VAL A 120 -24.81 18.30 -35.07
CA VAL A 120 -24.85 19.26 -36.18
C VAL A 120 -23.83 20.34 -35.88
N PHE A 121 -22.95 20.63 -36.84
CA PHE A 121 -21.94 21.69 -36.65
C PHE A 121 -21.71 22.49 -37.93
N GLN A 122 -21.15 23.70 -37.80
CA GLN A 122 -20.79 24.59 -38.89
C GLN A 122 -19.32 24.40 -39.26
N PRO A 123 -18.98 23.65 -40.33
CA PRO A 123 -17.58 23.50 -40.72
C PRO A 123 -17.05 24.80 -41.34
N ARG A 124 -15.76 25.04 -41.22
CA ARG A 124 -15.08 26.20 -41.81
C ARG A 124 -14.55 25.94 -43.22
N ALA A 125 -14.21 24.68 -43.51
CA ALA A 125 -13.68 24.20 -44.78
C ALA A 125 -14.00 22.72 -44.97
N PRO A 126 -13.95 22.19 -46.20
CA PRO A 126 -13.87 20.75 -46.39
C PRO A 126 -12.58 20.22 -45.78
N GLY A 127 -12.62 19.04 -45.18
CA GLY A 127 -11.46 18.46 -44.50
C GLY A 127 -11.80 17.59 -43.31
N GLU A 128 -10.80 17.36 -42.44
CA GLU A 128 -10.98 16.53 -41.26
C GLU A 128 -11.27 17.37 -40.01
N TYR A 129 -12.10 16.82 -39.14
CA TYR A 129 -12.50 17.38 -37.87
C TYR A 129 -12.36 16.33 -36.79
N TYR A 130 -11.99 16.77 -35.58
CA TYR A 130 -11.95 15.92 -34.40
C TYR A 130 -13.09 16.25 -33.45
N VAL A 131 -13.81 15.23 -33.00
CA VAL A 131 -14.89 15.35 -32.02
C VAL A 131 -14.44 14.68 -30.72
N TYR A 132 -14.13 15.48 -29.69
CA TYR A 132 -13.77 15.03 -28.37
C TYR A 132 -15.02 14.95 -27.49
N TYR A 133 -15.19 13.84 -26.77
CA TYR A 133 -16.42 13.60 -26.01
C TYR A 133 -16.22 13.20 -24.55
N PHE A 134 -14.97 13.33 -24.06
CA PHE A 134 -14.58 13.24 -22.66
C PHE A 134 -13.80 14.46 -22.15
N PRO A 135 -14.09 15.70 -22.60
CA PRO A 135 -13.31 16.83 -22.16
C PRO A 135 -13.55 17.09 -20.67
N PHE A 136 -12.47 17.45 -19.95
CA PHE A 136 -12.51 17.69 -18.52
C PHE A 136 -11.63 18.89 -18.11
N ASP A 137 -11.93 19.46 -16.94
CA ASP A 137 -11.09 20.44 -16.27
C ASP A 137 -10.34 19.77 -15.12
N LEU A 138 -9.07 20.15 -14.95
CA LEU A 138 -8.29 19.84 -13.75
C LEU A 138 -8.47 20.99 -12.77
N ARG A 139 -8.94 20.69 -11.57
CA ARG A 139 -9.09 21.68 -10.49
C ARG A 139 -8.25 21.25 -9.32
N LEU A 140 -7.45 22.21 -8.80
CA LEU A 140 -6.77 22.05 -7.52
C LEU A 140 -7.80 22.25 -6.40
N GLU A 141 -8.11 21.21 -5.66
CA GLU A 141 -8.94 21.30 -4.46
C GLU A 141 -8.07 21.15 -3.20
N ASP A 142 -8.22 22.07 -2.27
CA ASP A 142 -7.56 22.03 -0.97
C ASP A 142 -8.30 21.05 -0.05
N GLN A 143 -7.66 19.93 0.28
CA GLN A 143 -8.22 18.89 1.13
C GLN A 143 -7.73 18.98 2.56
N ASN A 144 -7.60 19.96 3.22
CA ASN A 144 -7.18 20.18 4.59
C ASN A 144 -6.05 21.20 4.72
N LYS A 145 -5.91 22.11 3.75
CA LYS A 145 -4.89 23.17 3.71
C LYS A 145 -3.43 22.68 3.58
N VAL A 146 -3.21 21.39 3.35
CA VAL A 146 -1.85 20.81 3.33
C VAL A 146 -1.49 20.18 1.98
N ILE A 147 -2.45 19.56 1.29
CA ILE A 147 -2.23 18.92 -0.02
C ILE A 147 -3.22 19.46 -1.03
N LEU A 148 -2.71 20.05 -2.11
CA LEU A 148 -3.50 20.42 -3.28
C LEU A 148 -3.56 19.23 -4.22
N GLU A 149 -4.76 18.68 -4.40
CA GLU A 149 -4.98 17.56 -5.32
C GLU A 149 -5.72 18.02 -6.56
N GLU A 150 -5.22 17.59 -7.72
CA GLU A 150 -5.87 17.82 -9.01
C GLU A 150 -7.03 16.86 -9.19
N LYS A 151 -8.24 17.38 -9.27
CA LYS A 151 -9.45 16.60 -9.58
C LYS A 151 -9.89 16.83 -11.01
N ALA A 152 -10.05 15.74 -11.74
CA ALA A 152 -10.64 15.77 -13.06
C ALA A 152 -12.17 15.84 -12.97
N ARG A 153 -12.76 16.84 -13.58
CA ARG A 153 -14.23 16.96 -13.71
C ARG A 153 -14.63 17.13 -15.16
N TYR A 154 -15.49 16.28 -15.65
CA TYR A 154 -16.01 16.43 -17.01
C TYR A 154 -16.72 17.78 -17.19
N ILE A 155 -16.43 18.40 -18.32
CA ILE A 155 -17.07 19.64 -18.72
C ILE A 155 -18.54 19.32 -19.05
N ALA A 156 -19.45 20.04 -18.39
CA ALA A 156 -20.87 19.90 -18.71
C ALA A 156 -21.19 20.49 -20.09
N PRO A 157 -22.19 19.97 -20.80
CA PRO A 157 -22.62 20.50 -22.08
C PRO A 157 -23.05 21.96 -21.95
N GLN A 158 -22.44 22.81 -22.78
CA GLN A 158 -22.85 24.23 -22.91
C GLN A 158 -23.14 24.51 -24.39
N SER A 159 -24.21 25.24 -24.68
CA SER A 159 -24.47 25.68 -26.02
C SER A 159 -23.71 26.96 -26.29
N SER A 160 -22.72 26.90 -27.17
CA SER A 160 -21.98 28.06 -27.68
C SER A 160 -22.42 28.45 -29.09
N ALA A 161 -23.43 27.78 -29.62
CA ALA A 161 -23.93 28.02 -30.96
C ALA A 161 -24.70 29.35 -31.07
N ASP A 162 -24.43 30.08 -32.15
CA ASP A 162 -25.11 31.35 -32.45
C ASP A 162 -26.63 31.10 -32.58
N PRO A 163 -27.47 31.82 -31.84
CA PRO A 163 -28.93 31.70 -31.95
C PRO A 163 -29.48 31.97 -33.32
N ALA A 164 -28.88 32.88 -34.09
CA ALA A 164 -29.28 33.17 -35.47
C ALA A 164 -28.99 31.99 -36.40
N TRP A 165 -27.81 31.38 -36.29
CA TRP A 165 -27.47 30.18 -37.03
C TRP A 165 -28.38 29.00 -36.66
N MET A 166 -28.64 28.78 -35.35
CA MET A 166 -29.57 27.73 -34.90
C MET A 166 -30.99 27.93 -35.46
N LYS A 167 -31.47 29.18 -35.50
CA LYS A 167 -32.80 29.51 -36.05
C LYS A 167 -32.86 29.28 -37.56
N LEU A 168 -31.80 29.66 -38.29
CA LEU A 168 -31.70 29.48 -39.75
C LEU A 168 -31.86 28.02 -40.16
N HIS A 169 -31.22 27.13 -39.39
CA HIS A 169 -31.21 25.69 -39.67
C HIS A 169 -32.26 24.90 -38.89
N HIS A 170 -33.19 25.54 -38.18
CA HIS A 170 -34.21 24.91 -37.34
C HIS A 170 -33.66 23.94 -36.27
N LEU A 171 -32.54 24.31 -35.64
CA LEU A 171 -31.84 23.49 -34.66
C LEU A 171 -32.24 23.74 -33.21
N GLY A 172 -33.10 24.70 -32.94
CA GLY A 172 -33.57 25.04 -31.57
C GLY A 172 -34.42 23.93 -30.93
N VAL A 173 -34.46 23.93 -29.61
CA VAL A 173 -35.33 23.02 -28.84
C VAL A 173 -36.78 23.22 -29.27
N GLY A 174 -37.48 22.14 -29.63
CA GLY A 174 -38.86 22.19 -30.17
C GLY A 174 -38.97 22.46 -31.65
N GLN A 175 -37.89 22.81 -32.35
CA GLN A 175 -37.84 22.93 -33.81
C GLN A 175 -37.19 21.72 -34.50
N ARG A 176 -36.53 20.87 -33.75
CA ARG A 176 -35.88 19.67 -34.26
C ARG A 176 -36.90 18.65 -34.75
N SER A 177 -36.71 18.18 -35.97
CA SER A 177 -37.52 17.10 -36.56
C SER A 177 -36.63 16.14 -37.35
N GLN A 178 -37.11 14.92 -37.60
CA GLN A 178 -36.40 13.95 -38.44
C GLN A 178 -36.21 14.47 -39.86
N ALA A 179 -37.15 15.25 -40.38
CA ALA A 179 -37.03 15.89 -41.68
C ALA A 179 -35.89 16.93 -41.70
N THR A 180 -35.77 17.75 -40.64
CA THR A 180 -34.65 18.69 -40.49
C THR A 180 -33.32 17.97 -40.49
N TRP A 181 -33.21 16.92 -39.68
CA TRP A 181 -31.97 16.08 -39.61
C TRP A 181 -31.61 15.54 -41.00
N GLN A 182 -32.57 14.91 -41.70
CA GLN A 182 -32.35 14.30 -42.99
C GLN A 182 -31.99 15.29 -44.14
N SER A 183 -32.42 16.55 -44.01
CA SER A 183 -32.13 17.59 -45.00
C SER A 183 -30.70 18.13 -44.92
N LEU A 184 -30.00 17.96 -43.81
CA LEU A 184 -28.64 18.47 -43.63
C LEU A 184 -27.61 17.62 -44.40
N PRO A 185 -26.60 18.24 -45.03
CA PRO A 185 -25.45 17.54 -45.60
C PRO A 185 -24.78 16.65 -44.57
N VAL A 186 -24.31 15.49 -45.01
CA VAL A 186 -23.69 14.47 -44.14
C VAL A 186 -22.18 14.66 -44.08
N ALA A 187 -21.63 14.57 -42.87
CA ALA A 187 -20.22 14.35 -42.64
C ALA A 187 -20.00 12.90 -42.16
N ASP A 188 -18.92 12.28 -42.57
CA ASP A 188 -18.64 10.86 -42.33
C ASP A 188 -17.78 10.68 -41.06
N ALA A 189 -18.20 9.82 -40.14
CA ALA A 189 -17.36 9.34 -39.08
C ALA A 189 -16.37 8.31 -39.64
N MET A 190 -15.07 8.60 -39.56
CA MET A 190 -14.02 7.82 -40.21
C MET A 190 -13.41 6.79 -39.25
N GLU A 191 -13.26 7.16 -37.99
CA GLU A 191 -12.54 6.37 -37.01
C GLU A 191 -12.83 6.89 -35.59
N ILE A 192 -12.83 5.99 -34.60
CA ILE A 192 -12.79 6.33 -33.19
C ILE A 192 -11.35 6.09 -32.72
N GLU A 193 -10.70 7.13 -32.24
CA GLU A 193 -9.31 7.08 -31.79
C GLU A 193 -9.23 7.21 -30.27
N ALA A 194 -8.44 6.33 -29.63
CA ALA A 194 -8.00 6.50 -28.26
C ALA A 194 -6.71 7.34 -28.20
N ARG A 195 -6.51 8.09 -27.12
CA ARG A 195 -5.32 8.93 -26.89
C ARG A 195 -4.07 8.08 -26.74
N SER A 196 -4.18 6.89 -26.13
CA SER A 196 -3.12 5.89 -25.96
C SER A 196 -3.73 4.48 -25.98
N GLU A 197 -2.89 3.45 -26.10
CA GLU A 197 -3.31 2.06 -25.96
C GLU A 197 -3.98 1.78 -24.60
N PHE A 198 -3.52 2.42 -23.56
CA PHE A 198 -4.06 2.27 -22.20
C PHE A 198 -5.47 2.84 -22.08
N ASP A 199 -5.79 3.87 -22.86
CA ASP A 199 -7.10 4.52 -22.90
C ASP A 199 -8.10 3.81 -23.81
N SER A 200 -7.67 2.81 -24.60
CA SER A 200 -8.49 2.21 -25.63
C SER A 200 -9.63 1.35 -25.08
N PHE A 201 -10.85 1.58 -25.57
CA PHE A 201 -11.99 0.71 -25.32
C PHE A 201 -11.98 -0.56 -26.19
N TYR A 202 -11.22 -0.55 -27.28
CA TYR A 202 -11.20 -1.68 -28.22
C TYR A 202 -10.30 -2.81 -27.72
N PRO A 203 -10.72 -4.10 -27.86
CA PRO A 203 -12.04 -4.52 -28.36
C PRO A 203 -13.06 -4.80 -27.24
N MET A 204 -12.65 -4.88 -25.95
CA MET A 204 -13.44 -5.48 -24.89
C MET A 204 -14.38 -4.51 -24.16
N GLU A 205 -14.26 -3.20 -24.43
CA GLU A 205 -15.11 -2.16 -23.85
C GLU A 205 -15.93 -1.39 -24.91
N VAL A 206 -15.89 -1.82 -26.17
CA VAL A 206 -16.79 -1.34 -27.21
C VAL A 206 -18.16 -2.01 -27.01
N ALA A 207 -19.10 -1.29 -26.44
CA ALA A 207 -20.39 -1.84 -26.06
C ALA A 207 -21.27 -2.17 -27.25
N ALA A 208 -21.95 -3.31 -27.22
CA ALA A 208 -23.01 -3.64 -28.17
C ALA A 208 -24.23 -2.74 -27.99
N THR A 209 -24.91 -2.41 -29.07
CA THR A 209 -26.19 -1.69 -29.00
C THR A 209 -27.32 -2.58 -28.45
N LYS A 210 -28.38 -1.97 -27.94
CA LYS A 210 -29.57 -2.68 -27.45
C LYS A 210 -30.17 -3.59 -28.55
N ALA A 211 -30.18 -3.11 -29.79
CA ALA A 211 -30.68 -3.88 -30.93
C ALA A 211 -29.83 -5.12 -31.22
N GLU A 212 -28.51 -5.00 -31.16
CA GLU A 212 -27.57 -6.11 -31.37
C GLU A 212 -27.69 -7.17 -30.25
N VAL A 213 -27.75 -6.73 -29.00
CA VAL A 213 -28.00 -7.60 -27.86
C VAL A 213 -29.32 -8.35 -28.00
N GLN A 214 -30.41 -7.64 -28.35
CA GLN A 214 -31.72 -8.26 -28.59
C GLN A 214 -31.68 -9.29 -29.70
N GLY A 215 -30.97 -8.97 -30.79
CA GLY A 215 -30.75 -9.92 -31.90
C GLY A 215 -30.00 -11.18 -31.47
N LEU A 216 -28.93 -11.05 -30.67
CA LEU A 216 -28.20 -12.17 -30.09
C LEU A 216 -29.11 -13.02 -29.20
N LEU A 217 -29.81 -12.41 -28.27
CA LEU A 217 -30.71 -13.08 -27.32
C LEU A 217 -31.86 -13.83 -28.05
N SER A 218 -32.35 -13.29 -29.14
CA SER A 218 -33.39 -13.94 -29.98
C SER A 218 -32.88 -15.20 -30.69
N ARG A 219 -31.64 -15.16 -31.16
CA ARG A 219 -30.99 -16.36 -31.77
C ARG A 219 -30.75 -17.49 -30.76
N HIS A 220 -30.60 -17.15 -29.51
CA HIS A 220 -30.33 -18.10 -28.40
C HIS A 220 -31.51 -18.19 -27.41
N ALA A 221 -32.75 -18.15 -27.88
CA ALA A 221 -33.96 -17.90 -27.09
C ALA A 221 -34.13 -18.85 -25.86
N GLY A 222 -33.70 -20.11 -25.94
CA GLY A 222 -33.87 -21.12 -24.87
C GLY A 222 -32.69 -21.25 -23.94
N GLN A 223 -31.60 -20.48 -24.12
CA GLN A 223 -30.40 -20.61 -23.28
C GLN A 223 -30.43 -19.60 -22.13
N PRO A 224 -30.44 -20.02 -20.85
CA PRO A 224 -30.45 -19.12 -19.71
C PRO A 224 -29.12 -18.40 -19.49
N PHE A 225 -28.01 -19.04 -19.86
CA PHE A 225 -26.66 -18.48 -19.83
C PHE A 225 -26.03 -18.56 -21.22
N LEU A 226 -25.30 -17.50 -21.58
CA LEU A 226 -24.44 -17.48 -22.77
C LEU A 226 -22.99 -17.46 -22.31
N LEU A 227 -22.16 -18.33 -22.89
CA LEU A 227 -20.75 -18.47 -22.50
C LEU A 227 -19.85 -17.87 -23.57
N PHE A 228 -18.81 -17.15 -23.11
CA PHE A 228 -17.85 -16.49 -23.98
C PHE A 228 -16.42 -16.77 -23.44
N PRO A 229 -15.82 -17.92 -23.84
CA PRO A 229 -14.43 -18.18 -23.54
C PRO A 229 -13.53 -17.17 -24.25
N GLU A 230 -12.60 -16.57 -23.50
CA GLU A 230 -11.62 -15.59 -24.00
C GLU A 230 -10.21 -15.95 -23.54
N ASP A 231 -9.24 -15.59 -24.35
CA ASP A 231 -7.83 -15.69 -23.98
C ASP A 231 -7.42 -14.55 -23.02
N ARG A 232 -6.17 -14.59 -22.57
CA ARG A 232 -5.62 -13.57 -21.67
C ARG A 232 -5.45 -12.19 -22.30
N ASP A 233 -5.37 -12.10 -23.62
CA ASP A 233 -5.17 -10.84 -24.33
C ASP A 233 -6.48 -10.04 -24.46
N HIS A 234 -7.60 -10.72 -24.29
CA HIS A 234 -8.95 -10.15 -24.37
C HIS A 234 -9.67 -10.19 -23.03
N SER A 235 -9.08 -9.54 -22.02
CA SER A 235 -9.65 -9.50 -20.66
C SER A 235 -11.09 -8.99 -20.64
N ILE A 236 -11.98 -9.72 -19.94
CA ILE A 236 -13.38 -9.32 -19.76
C ILE A 236 -13.42 -8.14 -18.80
N ARG A 237 -13.93 -6.99 -19.27
CA ARG A 237 -13.86 -5.71 -18.58
C ARG A 237 -15.21 -5.15 -18.14
N MET A 238 -16.26 -5.37 -18.92
CA MET A 238 -17.61 -4.89 -18.63
C MET A 238 -18.44 -5.99 -17.94
N ASP A 239 -19.22 -5.63 -16.95
CA ASP A 239 -20.15 -6.53 -16.26
C ASP A 239 -21.64 -6.22 -16.52
N ASP A 240 -21.95 -5.04 -17.04
CA ASP A 240 -23.32 -4.58 -17.37
C ASP A 240 -23.60 -4.47 -18.88
N HIS A 241 -22.59 -4.63 -19.73
CA HIS A 241 -22.70 -4.57 -21.18
C HIS A 241 -21.99 -5.72 -21.87
N LEU A 242 -22.53 -6.19 -23.01
CA LEU A 242 -21.85 -7.14 -23.89
C LEU A 242 -20.91 -6.41 -24.82
N PRO A 243 -19.66 -6.83 -24.98
CA PRO A 243 -18.75 -6.33 -26.00
C PRO A 243 -19.30 -6.59 -27.41
N LEU A 244 -19.13 -5.65 -28.34
CA LEU A 244 -19.44 -5.84 -29.77
C LEU A 244 -18.73 -7.08 -30.32
N ARG A 245 -17.51 -7.39 -29.83
CA ARG A 245 -16.77 -8.60 -30.17
C ARG A 245 -17.62 -9.86 -29.96
N TRP A 246 -18.35 -9.95 -28.84
CA TRP A 246 -19.20 -11.11 -28.54
C TRP A 246 -20.48 -11.17 -29.37
N ILE A 247 -20.98 -10.06 -29.86
CA ILE A 247 -22.08 -10.06 -30.84
C ILE A 247 -21.64 -10.72 -32.18
N LYS A 248 -20.40 -10.40 -32.57
CA LYS A 248 -19.79 -10.93 -33.79
C LYS A 248 -19.40 -12.40 -33.69
N SER A 249 -18.77 -12.82 -32.60
CA SER A 249 -18.34 -14.21 -32.39
C SER A 249 -19.49 -15.15 -32.02
N GLY A 250 -20.53 -14.60 -31.36
CA GLY A 250 -21.56 -15.39 -30.69
C GLY A 250 -21.02 -16.15 -29.48
N PRO A 251 -21.93 -16.78 -28.67
CA PRO A 251 -21.53 -17.63 -27.56
C PRO A 251 -20.84 -18.91 -28.05
N GLN A 252 -19.87 -19.40 -27.29
CA GLN A 252 -19.04 -20.54 -27.63
C GLN A 252 -19.01 -21.57 -26.46
N ASP A 253 -18.93 -22.86 -26.82
CA ASP A 253 -18.71 -23.97 -25.89
C ASP A 253 -17.30 -24.57 -26.01
N ARG A 254 -16.39 -23.82 -26.63
CA ARG A 254 -15.01 -24.25 -26.92
C ARG A 254 -14.04 -23.08 -26.74
N PHE A 255 -12.90 -23.38 -26.13
CA PHE A 255 -11.73 -22.53 -26.08
C PHE A 255 -10.57 -23.20 -26.82
N GLN A 256 -9.80 -22.39 -27.55
CA GLN A 256 -8.57 -22.82 -28.21
C GLN A 256 -7.44 -21.86 -27.81
N GLY A 257 -6.31 -22.40 -27.39
CA GLY A 257 -5.16 -21.61 -26.97
C GLY A 257 -3.82 -22.27 -27.29
N GLN A 258 -2.74 -21.51 -27.17
CA GLN A 258 -1.36 -22.00 -27.33
C GLN A 258 -0.61 -21.81 -26.01
N ALA A 259 0.02 -22.86 -25.54
CA ALA A 259 0.83 -22.83 -24.31
C ALA A 259 2.22 -23.37 -24.57
N TYR A 260 3.14 -23.04 -23.68
CA TYR A 260 4.48 -23.61 -23.63
C TYR A 260 4.55 -24.67 -22.52
N ARG A 261 5.48 -25.58 -22.62
CA ARG A 261 5.83 -26.50 -21.53
C ARG A 261 6.28 -25.66 -20.31
N ASN A 262 5.97 -26.13 -19.11
CA ASN A 262 6.16 -25.42 -17.83
C ASN A 262 5.34 -24.13 -17.67
N GLU A 263 4.55 -23.70 -18.64
CA GLU A 263 3.75 -22.48 -18.52
C GLU A 263 2.61 -22.64 -17.52
N PHE A 264 2.41 -21.61 -16.69
CA PHE A 264 1.14 -21.42 -16.03
C PHE A 264 0.23 -20.62 -16.97
N TYR A 265 -0.57 -21.35 -17.75
CA TYR A 265 -1.43 -20.78 -18.78
C TYR A 265 -2.72 -20.22 -18.16
N VAL A 266 -3.14 -19.03 -18.60
CA VAL A 266 -4.32 -18.34 -18.07
C VAL A 266 -5.35 -18.13 -19.19
N LEU A 267 -6.62 -18.37 -18.86
CA LEU A 267 -7.78 -18.08 -19.71
C LEU A 267 -8.97 -17.64 -18.85
N GLN A 268 -10.04 -17.21 -19.49
CA GLN A 268 -11.25 -16.77 -18.82
C GLN A 268 -12.51 -17.23 -19.57
N ILE A 269 -13.63 -17.29 -18.84
CA ILE A 269 -14.94 -17.56 -19.42
C ILE A 269 -15.91 -16.49 -18.92
N GLY A 270 -16.42 -15.69 -19.85
CA GLY A 270 -17.54 -14.79 -19.59
C GLY A 270 -18.84 -15.56 -19.52
N VAL A 271 -19.63 -15.27 -18.48
CA VAL A 271 -20.96 -15.86 -18.29
C VAL A 271 -21.97 -14.72 -18.30
N TYR A 272 -22.80 -14.62 -19.31
CA TYR A 272 -23.92 -13.69 -19.34
C TYR A 272 -25.21 -14.38 -18.89
N ALA A 273 -25.82 -13.87 -17.80
CA ALA A 273 -27.09 -14.39 -17.25
C ALA A 273 -28.28 -13.59 -17.83
N ARG A 274 -29.18 -14.27 -18.53
CA ARG A 274 -30.29 -13.60 -19.21
C ARG A 274 -31.41 -13.19 -18.23
N ALA A 275 -31.63 -11.88 -18.10
CA ALA A 275 -32.62 -11.32 -17.16
C ALA A 275 -34.04 -11.87 -17.31
N ASN A 276 -34.44 -12.24 -18.53
CA ASN A 276 -35.79 -12.79 -18.79
C ASN A 276 -35.95 -14.29 -18.48
N LEU A 277 -34.86 -15.01 -18.22
CA LEU A 277 -34.85 -16.45 -17.91
C LEU A 277 -34.28 -16.73 -16.50
N ILE A 278 -33.58 -15.80 -15.93
CA ILE A 278 -32.92 -15.88 -14.62
C ILE A 278 -33.55 -14.85 -13.69
N PRO A 279 -34.32 -15.26 -12.65
CA PRO A 279 -35.07 -14.31 -11.79
C PRO A 279 -34.23 -13.72 -10.65
N SER A 280 -33.09 -14.33 -10.32
CA SER A 280 -32.21 -13.92 -9.19
C SER A 280 -30.78 -14.36 -9.48
N PRO A 281 -29.78 -13.81 -8.78
CA PRO A 281 -28.39 -14.26 -8.92
C PRO A 281 -28.25 -15.77 -8.72
N VAL A 282 -27.58 -16.46 -9.64
CA VAL A 282 -27.39 -17.91 -9.62
C VAL A 282 -25.96 -18.22 -9.24
N ARG A 283 -25.79 -19.19 -8.32
CA ARG A 283 -24.48 -19.67 -7.89
C ARG A 283 -23.91 -20.67 -8.88
N PHE A 284 -22.61 -20.57 -9.07
CA PHE A 284 -21.85 -21.47 -9.92
C PHE A 284 -20.85 -22.30 -9.14
N THR A 285 -20.64 -23.53 -9.60
CA THR A 285 -19.49 -24.37 -9.28
C THR A 285 -18.81 -24.78 -10.57
N VAL A 286 -17.52 -25.15 -10.48
CA VAL A 286 -16.70 -25.56 -11.61
C VAL A 286 -16.10 -26.93 -11.34
N GLY A 287 -16.16 -27.82 -12.34
CA GLY A 287 -15.43 -29.09 -12.37
C GLY A 287 -14.40 -29.04 -13.50
N PHE A 288 -13.41 -29.92 -13.41
CA PHE A 288 -12.36 -30.06 -14.41
C PHE A 288 -12.23 -31.51 -14.79
N GLU A 289 -11.94 -31.78 -16.07
CA GLU A 289 -11.48 -33.05 -16.56
C GLU A 289 -9.99 -32.98 -16.87
N ASP A 290 -9.35 -34.15 -16.89
CA ASP A 290 -7.97 -34.27 -17.36
C ASP A 290 -7.87 -33.79 -18.82
N LEU A 291 -6.78 -33.11 -19.16
CA LEU A 291 -6.49 -32.78 -20.54
C LEU A 291 -5.63 -33.90 -21.14
N HIS A 292 -6.18 -34.60 -22.10
CA HIS A 292 -5.51 -35.72 -22.78
C HIS A 292 -4.73 -35.20 -23.98
N GLY A 293 -3.46 -35.53 -24.04
CA GLY A 293 -2.50 -35.11 -25.05
C GLY A 293 -1.93 -36.25 -25.89
N PRO A 294 -0.92 -35.96 -26.73
CA PRO A 294 -0.25 -36.93 -27.57
C PRO A 294 0.38 -38.07 -26.77
N GLN A 295 0.39 -39.29 -27.37
CA GLN A 295 1.04 -40.50 -26.82
C GLN A 295 0.58 -40.89 -25.39
N GLY A 296 -0.64 -40.47 -25.00
CA GLY A 296 -1.19 -40.77 -23.68
C GLY A 296 -0.72 -39.82 -22.58
N ALA A 297 -0.07 -38.69 -22.93
CA ALA A 297 0.27 -37.63 -21.99
C ALA A 297 -1.00 -37.00 -21.39
N VAL A 298 -0.94 -36.59 -20.12
CA VAL A 298 -2.08 -36.04 -19.41
C VAL A 298 -1.64 -34.81 -18.62
N VAL A 299 -2.41 -33.73 -18.75
CA VAL A 299 -2.40 -32.63 -17.75
C VAL A 299 -3.56 -32.91 -16.79
N PRO A 300 -3.31 -33.30 -15.54
CA PRO A 300 -4.38 -33.76 -14.65
C PRO A 300 -5.32 -32.61 -14.25
N ALA A 301 -6.57 -32.92 -13.97
CA ALA A 301 -7.59 -31.98 -13.52
C ALA A 301 -7.13 -31.17 -12.28
N SER A 302 -6.28 -31.74 -11.44
CA SER A 302 -5.66 -31.07 -10.28
C SER A 302 -4.67 -29.95 -10.64
N ALA A 303 -4.20 -29.91 -11.89
CA ALA A 303 -3.36 -28.81 -12.40
C ALA A 303 -4.18 -27.60 -12.86
N LEU A 304 -5.51 -27.73 -12.91
CA LEU A 304 -6.43 -26.67 -13.27
C LEU A 304 -7.04 -26.05 -12.01
N ARG A 305 -7.24 -24.74 -12.01
CA ARG A 305 -7.91 -24.02 -10.94
C ARG A 305 -8.79 -22.89 -11.46
N CYS A 306 -9.81 -22.53 -10.66
CA CYS A 306 -10.63 -21.34 -10.89
C CYS A 306 -10.43 -20.37 -9.74
N PHE A 307 -9.84 -19.20 -10.00
CA PHE A 307 -9.49 -18.21 -8.96
C PHE A 307 -10.70 -17.62 -8.24
N ASN A 308 -11.84 -17.53 -8.94
CA ASN A 308 -13.06 -16.92 -8.42
C ASN A 308 -13.80 -17.79 -7.38
N LEU A 309 -13.48 -19.09 -7.30
CA LEU A 309 -14.16 -20.04 -6.39
C LEU A 309 -13.37 -20.36 -5.12
N GLY A 310 -12.27 -19.67 -4.87
CA GLY A 310 -11.43 -19.87 -3.71
C GLY A 310 -9.96 -20.04 -4.05
N GLY A 311 -9.20 -20.58 -3.12
CA GLY A 311 -7.75 -20.74 -3.21
C GLY A 311 -7.16 -20.94 -1.84
N VAL A 312 -6.01 -20.28 -1.60
CA VAL A 312 -5.30 -20.25 -0.31
C VAL A 312 -5.33 -18.82 0.21
N ASP A 313 -5.81 -18.61 1.44
CA ASP A 313 -5.83 -17.28 2.06
C ASP A 313 -4.43 -16.79 2.45
N GLU A 314 -4.34 -15.57 2.96
CA GLU A 314 -3.07 -14.94 3.38
C GLU A 314 -2.41 -15.62 4.60
N GLN A 315 -3.13 -16.52 5.25
CA GLN A 315 -2.63 -17.35 6.36
C GLN A 315 -2.28 -18.78 5.95
N GLY A 316 -2.35 -19.09 4.64
CA GLY A 316 -2.04 -20.41 4.09
C GLY A 316 -3.15 -21.44 4.22
N ARG A 317 -4.38 -21.04 4.55
CA ARG A 317 -5.51 -21.94 4.73
C ARG A 317 -6.30 -22.06 3.43
N PRO A 318 -6.63 -23.30 2.99
CA PRO A 318 -7.53 -23.48 1.85
C PRO A 318 -8.92 -22.91 2.17
N PHE A 319 -9.48 -22.16 1.22
CA PHE A 319 -10.86 -21.67 1.35
C PHE A 319 -11.63 -21.83 0.05
N ARG A 320 -12.96 -21.81 0.17
CA ARG A 320 -13.90 -21.75 -0.95
C ARG A 320 -14.83 -20.57 -0.78
N LYS A 321 -15.20 -19.93 -1.89
CA LYS A 321 -16.20 -18.86 -1.90
C LYS A 321 -17.28 -19.15 -2.93
N ALA A 322 -18.48 -18.64 -2.67
CA ALA A 322 -19.55 -18.65 -3.65
C ALA A 322 -19.29 -17.56 -4.70
N TRP A 323 -19.48 -17.91 -5.96
CA TRP A 323 -19.50 -16.97 -7.06
C TRP A 323 -20.87 -17.02 -7.74
N SER A 324 -21.43 -15.88 -8.10
CA SER A 324 -22.73 -15.77 -8.75
C SER A 324 -22.72 -14.65 -9.77
N VAL A 325 -23.58 -14.77 -10.78
CA VAL A 325 -23.84 -13.71 -11.75
C VAL A 325 -25.28 -13.24 -11.62
N ALA A 326 -25.50 -11.93 -11.65
CA ALA A 326 -26.80 -11.32 -11.55
C ALA A 326 -27.55 -11.37 -12.90
N PRO A 327 -28.90 -11.38 -12.89
CA PRO A 327 -29.69 -11.32 -14.11
C PRO A 327 -29.38 -10.08 -14.94
N GLY A 328 -29.07 -10.25 -16.22
CA GLY A 328 -28.72 -9.16 -17.13
C GLY A 328 -27.26 -8.73 -17.09
N HIS A 329 -26.43 -9.37 -16.27
CA HIS A 329 -25.02 -9.04 -16.10
C HIS A 329 -24.07 -10.09 -16.65
N VAL A 330 -22.84 -9.69 -16.83
CA VAL A 330 -21.70 -10.53 -17.20
C VAL A 330 -20.87 -10.80 -15.95
N GLY A 331 -20.50 -12.05 -15.72
CA GLY A 331 -19.50 -12.43 -14.76
C GLY A 331 -18.31 -13.07 -15.45
N ALA A 332 -17.10 -12.80 -15.00
CA ALA A 332 -15.88 -13.41 -15.50
C ALA A 332 -15.36 -14.48 -14.52
N LEU A 333 -15.14 -15.70 -15.02
CA LEU A 333 -14.44 -16.76 -14.32
C LEU A 333 -13.03 -16.90 -14.91
N TRP A 334 -12.02 -16.79 -14.06
CA TRP A 334 -10.62 -16.87 -14.45
C TRP A 334 -10.02 -18.19 -14.05
N PHE A 335 -9.27 -18.79 -14.97
CA PHE A 335 -8.70 -20.12 -14.85
C PHE A 335 -7.19 -20.09 -15.04
N GLY A 336 -6.49 -20.93 -14.29
CA GLY A 336 -5.07 -21.19 -14.46
C GLY A 336 -4.82 -22.68 -14.69
N ILE A 337 -3.90 -23.00 -15.58
CA ILE A 337 -3.51 -24.36 -15.96
C ILE A 337 -1.99 -24.48 -15.83
N GLN A 338 -1.50 -25.32 -14.93
CA GLN A 338 -0.07 -25.62 -14.88
C GLN A 338 0.25 -26.70 -15.94
N VAL A 339 0.83 -26.29 -17.04
CA VAL A 339 1.35 -27.23 -18.04
C VAL A 339 2.65 -27.84 -17.51
N PRO A 340 2.77 -29.19 -17.44
CA PRO A 340 4.01 -29.80 -16.95
C PRO A 340 5.21 -29.50 -17.84
N LEU A 341 6.42 -29.46 -17.25
CA LEU A 341 7.67 -29.28 -17.99
C LEU A 341 7.89 -30.43 -18.99
N GLU A 342 7.47 -31.62 -18.61
CA GLU A 342 7.63 -32.85 -19.40
C GLU A 342 6.44 -33.12 -20.34
N ALA A 343 5.51 -32.16 -20.46
CA ALA A 343 4.38 -32.28 -21.37
C ALA A 343 4.86 -32.57 -22.81
N ALA A 344 4.29 -33.59 -23.47
CA ALA A 344 4.59 -33.84 -24.86
C ALA A 344 4.05 -32.71 -25.75
N PRO A 345 4.83 -32.19 -26.71
CA PRO A 345 4.32 -31.15 -27.61
C PRO A 345 3.13 -31.67 -28.45
N GLY A 346 2.15 -30.78 -28.69
CA GLY A 346 0.96 -31.06 -29.51
C GLY A 346 -0.36 -30.77 -28.80
N PRO A 347 -1.49 -31.17 -29.37
CA PRO A 347 -2.81 -30.80 -28.88
C PRO A 347 -3.20 -31.58 -27.62
N TYR A 348 -3.67 -30.86 -26.60
CA TYR A 348 -4.32 -31.41 -25.41
C TYR A 348 -5.80 -31.02 -25.42
N ALA A 349 -6.70 -31.94 -25.02
CA ALA A 349 -8.12 -31.67 -24.96
C ALA A 349 -8.76 -32.23 -23.68
N GLY A 350 -9.70 -31.51 -23.12
CA GLY A 350 -10.52 -31.86 -21.98
C GLY A 350 -11.66 -30.89 -21.81
N ARG A 351 -12.28 -30.80 -20.62
CA ARG A 351 -13.44 -29.93 -20.44
C ARG A 351 -13.37 -29.20 -19.10
N ILE A 352 -13.86 -27.97 -19.11
CA ILE A 352 -14.26 -27.19 -17.92
C ILE A 352 -15.77 -27.34 -17.81
N LEU A 353 -16.26 -27.77 -16.65
CA LEU A 353 -17.67 -28.07 -16.41
C LEU A 353 -18.29 -27.00 -15.54
N LEU A 354 -19.05 -26.08 -16.13
CA LEU A 354 -19.75 -25.02 -15.40
C LEU A 354 -21.13 -25.54 -14.96
N ARG A 355 -21.39 -25.47 -13.66
CA ARG A 355 -22.65 -25.93 -13.05
C ARG A 355 -23.33 -24.75 -12.35
N ALA A 356 -24.41 -24.27 -12.95
CA ALA A 356 -25.29 -23.28 -12.35
C ALA A 356 -26.36 -23.98 -11.51
N GLU A 357 -26.60 -23.52 -10.29
CA GLU A 357 -27.58 -24.11 -9.38
C GLU A 357 -28.99 -24.08 -9.98
N GLY A 358 -29.61 -25.26 -10.16
CA GLY A 358 -30.93 -25.42 -10.76
C GLY A 358 -30.98 -25.48 -12.29
N TYR A 359 -29.82 -25.51 -12.96
CA TYR A 359 -29.72 -25.54 -14.41
C TYR A 359 -28.83 -26.69 -14.91
N PRO A 360 -28.97 -27.12 -16.16
CA PRO A 360 -28.09 -28.15 -16.76
C PRO A 360 -26.61 -27.70 -16.72
N GLU A 361 -25.72 -28.71 -16.60
CA GLU A 361 -24.27 -28.50 -16.72
C GLU A 361 -23.92 -27.98 -18.13
N MET A 362 -23.01 -27.05 -18.17
CA MET A 362 -22.51 -26.41 -19.38
C MET A 362 -21.02 -26.72 -19.54
N PRO A 363 -20.67 -27.75 -20.36
CA PRO A 363 -19.28 -28.06 -20.62
C PRO A 363 -18.68 -27.07 -21.63
N VAL A 364 -17.48 -26.60 -21.35
CA VAL A 364 -16.63 -25.86 -22.27
C VAL A 364 -15.44 -26.73 -22.64
N THR A 365 -15.36 -27.11 -23.92
CA THR A 365 -14.24 -27.89 -24.44
C THR A 365 -12.98 -27.03 -24.47
N LEU A 366 -11.98 -27.46 -23.77
CA LEU A 366 -10.67 -26.82 -23.73
C LEU A 366 -9.72 -27.54 -24.68
N GLN A 367 -9.16 -26.82 -25.65
CA GLN A 367 -8.11 -27.29 -26.56
C GLN A 367 -6.88 -26.43 -26.42
N LEU A 368 -5.77 -27.06 -26.02
CA LEU A 368 -4.52 -26.36 -25.76
C LEU A 368 -3.41 -26.96 -26.62
N GLU A 369 -2.87 -26.20 -27.56
CA GLU A 369 -1.70 -26.61 -28.33
C GLU A 369 -0.43 -26.30 -27.51
N VAL A 370 0.27 -27.35 -27.08
CA VAL A 370 1.50 -27.23 -26.29
C VAL A 370 2.71 -27.22 -27.22
N ALA A 371 3.43 -26.11 -27.23
CA ALA A 371 4.64 -25.93 -28.04
C ALA A 371 5.81 -26.82 -27.55
N SER A 372 6.78 -27.06 -28.44
CA SER A 372 8.02 -27.81 -28.10
C SER A 372 8.91 -27.06 -27.11
N ASP A 373 8.91 -25.72 -27.15
CA ASP A 373 9.68 -24.88 -26.26
C ASP A 373 9.09 -24.86 -24.84
N TYR A 374 9.89 -24.42 -23.87
CA TYR A 374 9.42 -24.30 -22.48
C TYR A 374 9.76 -22.93 -21.89
N LEU A 375 8.98 -22.50 -20.92
CA LEU A 375 9.24 -21.30 -20.15
C LEU A 375 9.98 -21.65 -18.86
N ARG A 376 11.18 -21.10 -18.69
CA ARG A 376 12.09 -21.44 -17.58
C ARG A 376 11.44 -21.23 -16.20
N ASP A 377 10.73 -20.11 -16.01
CA ASP A 377 10.10 -19.71 -14.76
C ASP A 377 8.57 -19.86 -14.76
N GLY A 378 8.03 -20.54 -15.75
CA GLY A 378 6.59 -20.74 -15.89
C GLY A 378 5.84 -19.55 -16.47
N GLY A 379 6.54 -18.58 -17.04
CA GLY A 379 5.98 -17.41 -17.71
C GLY A 379 5.76 -16.20 -16.80
N VAL A 380 6.32 -16.21 -15.58
CA VAL A 380 6.16 -15.07 -14.65
C VAL A 380 7.08 -13.89 -14.96
N ASP A 381 8.09 -14.07 -15.81
CA ASP A 381 8.96 -13.02 -16.32
C ASP A 381 8.24 -12.08 -17.31
N ASP A 382 7.21 -12.58 -17.98
CA ASP A 382 6.38 -11.79 -18.89
C ASP A 382 5.00 -11.49 -18.26
N PRO A 383 4.76 -10.23 -17.79
CA PRO A 383 3.50 -9.85 -17.16
C PRO A 383 2.26 -10.06 -18.04
N GLN A 384 2.40 -9.98 -19.38
CA GLN A 384 1.28 -10.15 -20.31
C GLN A 384 0.75 -11.59 -20.37
N ARG A 385 1.53 -12.57 -19.89
CA ARG A 385 1.07 -13.97 -19.78
C ARG A 385 0.12 -14.19 -18.61
N LEU A 386 -0.01 -13.22 -17.70
CA LEU A 386 -0.80 -13.32 -16.46
C LEU A 386 -0.44 -14.53 -15.59
N ALA A 387 0.69 -15.19 -15.85
CA ALA A 387 1.14 -16.37 -15.12
C ALA A 387 1.39 -16.09 -13.62
N ARG A 388 1.60 -14.81 -13.25
CA ARG A 388 1.73 -14.36 -11.85
C ARG A 388 0.45 -14.53 -11.04
N LEU A 389 -0.71 -14.73 -11.67
CA LEU A 389 -1.94 -15.06 -10.94
C LEU A 389 -1.79 -16.32 -10.08
N LYS A 390 -0.87 -17.25 -10.41
CA LYS A 390 -0.54 -18.39 -9.54
C LYS A 390 -0.04 -17.97 -8.16
N TRP A 391 0.55 -16.78 -8.03
CA TRP A 391 1.06 -16.24 -6.78
C TRP A 391 -0.03 -15.94 -5.76
N LEU A 392 -1.29 -15.77 -6.20
CA LEU A 392 -2.43 -15.57 -5.30
C LEU A 392 -2.64 -16.73 -4.31
N ASP A 393 -2.12 -17.91 -4.61
CA ASP A 393 -2.23 -19.10 -3.78
C ASP A 393 -0.90 -19.52 -3.12
N SER A 394 0.08 -18.60 -3.07
CA SER A 394 1.37 -18.87 -2.44
C SER A 394 1.25 -19.00 -0.93
N SER A 395 1.96 -19.99 -0.39
CA SER A 395 2.14 -20.17 1.06
C SER A 395 3.55 -19.80 1.55
N LEU A 396 4.32 -19.07 0.73
CA LEU A 396 5.68 -18.69 1.03
C LEU A 396 5.75 -17.86 2.33
N GLY A 397 6.69 -18.19 3.21
CA GLY A 397 6.96 -17.47 4.46
C GLY A 397 5.91 -17.67 5.56
N ILE A 398 4.99 -18.64 5.43
CA ILE A 398 3.98 -18.96 6.46
C ILE A 398 4.58 -19.81 7.59
N GLU A 399 5.60 -20.60 7.29
CA GLU A 399 6.26 -21.48 8.25
C GLU A 399 6.78 -20.72 9.49
N ASP A 400 6.75 -21.37 10.65
CA ASP A 400 7.20 -20.80 11.93
C ASP A 400 8.74 -20.73 12.04
N GLN A 401 9.39 -20.09 11.06
CA GLN A 401 10.83 -19.88 11.07
C GLN A 401 11.18 -18.59 11.80
N ILE A 402 12.24 -18.67 12.61
CA ILE A 402 12.79 -17.54 13.36
C ILE A 402 13.63 -16.67 12.43
N THR A 403 13.43 -15.36 12.49
CA THR A 403 14.20 -14.37 11.72
C THR A 403 15.30 -13.74 12.56
N ALA A 404 16.40 -13.32 11.93
CA ALA A 404 17.45 -12.58 12.63
C ALA A 404 16.91 -11.25 13.18
N PRO A 405 17.41 -10.76 14.34
CA PRO A 405 18.43 -11.35 15.20
C PRO A 405 17.89 -12.30 16.28
N TYR A 406 16.64 -12.71 16.20
CA TYR A 406 15.98 -13.48 17.24
C TYR A 406 16.56 -14.89 17.38
N VAL A 407 16.32 -15.48 18.55
CA VAL A 407 16.78 -16.81 18.94
C VAL A 407 15.60 -17.69 19.34
N PRO A 408 15.76 -19.03 19.30
CA PRO A 408 14.72 -19.95 19.77
C PRO A 408 14.24 -19.64 21.18
N LEU A 409 12.92 -19.75 21.38
CA LEU A 409 12.33 -19.68 22.72
C LEU A 409 12.85 -20.79 23.62
N GLN A 410 13.13 -20.44 24.87
CA GLN A 410 13.54 -21.37 25.91
C GLN A 410 12.47 -21.42 26.99
N VAL A 411 12.02 -22.61 27.34
CA VAL A 411 10.99 -22.84 28.35
C VAL A 411 11.62 -23.51 29.59
N SER A 412 11.39 -22.92 30.74
CA SER A 412 11.80 -23.47 32.06
C SER A 412 10.65 -23.30 33.05
N GLY A 413 9.93 -24.39 33.34
CA GLY A 413 8.72 -24.35 34.15
C GLY A 413 7.66 -23.41 33.56
N SER A 414 7.26 -22.38 34.33
CA SER A 414 6.31 -21.34 33.86
C SER A 414 6.99 -20.13 33.18
N THR A 415 8.32 -20.20 32.99
CA THR A 415 9.08 -19.10 32.38
C THR A 415 9.40 -19.39 30.93
N VAL A 416 9.13 -18.42 30.08
CA VAL A 416 9.53 -18.43 28.66
C VAL A 416 10.51 -17.28 28.42
N THR A 417 11.64 -17.59 27.80
CA THR A 417 12.72 -16.64 27.51
C THR A 417 12.89 -16.51 25.99
N CYS A 418 12.99 -15.30 25.51
CA CYS A 418 13.40 -14.94 24.13
C CYS A 418 14.59 -13.97 24.17
N LEU A 419 15.02 -13.46 23.01
CA LEU A 419 16.15 -12.54 22.90
C LEU A 419 16.03 -11.36 23.88
N GLY A 420 16.86 -11.35 24.94
CA GLY A 420 16.93 -10.28 25.92
C GLY A 420 15.69 -10.09 26.79
N ARG A 421 14.67 -10.95 26.71
CA ARG A 421 13.41 -10.78 27.44
C ARG A 421 12.93 -12.10 28.02
N ARG A 422 12.18 -11.99 29.15
CA ARG A 422 11.67 -13.14 29.90
C ARG A 422 10.28 -12.84 30.43
N VAL A 423 9.35 -13.78 30.26
CA VAL A 423 8.00 -13.73 30.83
C VAL A 423 7.77 -14.96 31.69
N ARG A 424 7.36 -14.75 32.93
CA ARG A 424 6.93 -15.84 33.83
C ARG A 424 5.41 -15.75 34.02
N PHE A 425 4.75 -16.86 33.77
CA PHE A 425 3.30 -16.96 33.81
C PHE A 425 2.83 -17.46 35.20
N ALA A 426 1.82 -16.80 35.75
CA ALA A 426 1.12 -17.25 36.95
C ALA A 426 0.19 -18.44 36.65
N ALA A 427 -0.40 -19.01 37.71
CA ALA A 427 -1.31 -20.13 37.60
C ALA A 427 -2.63 -19.80 36.85
N ASP A 428 -2.99 -18.54 36.75
CA ASP A 428 -4.12 -18.03 35.94
C ASP A 428 -3.75 -17.75 34.47
N GLY A 429 -2.49 -17.98 34.08
CA GLY A 429 -1.99 -17.80 32.72
C GLY A 429 -1.58 -16.36 32.37
N LEU A 430 -1.77 -15.41 33.26
CA LEU A 430 -1.31 -14.03 33.10
C LEU A 430 0.14 -13.87 33.57
N PRO A 431 0.90 -12.82 33.16
CA PRO A 431 2.27 -12.62 33.59
C PRO A 431 2.34 -12.26 35.07
N GLU A 432 3.17 -12.99 35.85
CA GLU A 432 3.57 -12.58 37.20
C GLU A 432 4.89 -11.80 37.21
N SER A 433 5.71 -11.93 36.15
CA SER A 433 6.96 -11.20 35.93
C SER A 433 7.20 -11.01 34.45
N ILE A 434 7.60 -9.80 34.06
CA ILE A 434 8.07 -9.45 32.72
C ILE A 434 9.41 -8.74 32.87
N GLN A 435 10.45 -9.27 32.25
CA GLN A 435 11.80 -8.73 32.33
C GLN A 435 12.35 -8.39 30.95
N ALA A 436 13.01 -7.22 30.84
CA ALA A 436 13.85 -6.84 29.71
C ALA A 436 15.29 -6.68 30.19
N GLY A 437 16.22 -7.50 29.66
CA GLY A 437 17.54 -7.65 30.28
C GLY A 437 17.40 -8.15 31.70
N ASN A 438 18.00 -7.38 32.66
CA ASN A 438 17.88 -7.62 34.09
C ASN A 438 16.80 -6.77 34.78
N ASN A 439 16.04 -5.99 34.02
CA ASN A 439 15.06 -5.06 34.55
C ASN A 439 13.68 -5.71 34.65
N GLU A 440 13.18 -5.88 35.87
CA GLU A 440 11.78 -6.24 36.11
C GLU A 440 10.88 -5.02 35.78
N LEU A 441 9.79 -5.27 35.10
CA LEU A 441 8.81 -4.25 34.73
C LEU A 441 7.60 -4.21 35.65
N LEU A 442 7.18 -5.38 36.17
CA LEU A 442 5.98 -5.47 36.98
C LEU A 442 6.26 -5.22 38.43
N SER A 443 5.45 -4.38 39.08
CA SER A 443 5.46 -4.24 40.54
C SER A 443 4.63 -5.31 41.26
N ARG A 444 3.70 -5.92 40.56
CA ARG A 444 2.80 -7.02 40.94
C ARG A 444 2.34 -7.76 39.68
N PRO A 445 1.81 -9.02 39.83
CA PRO A 445 1.27 -9.75 38.69
C PRO A 445 0.19 -8.99 37.92
N VAL A 446 0.16 -9.17 36.59
CA VAL A 446 -0.95 -8.73 35.73
C VAL A 446 -2.22 -9.48 36.14
N ALA A 447 -3.36 -8.81 36.12
CA ALA A 447 -4.63 -9.43 36.54
C ALA A 447 -5.79 -8.99 35.66
N LEU A 448 -6.68 -9.93 35.33
CA LEU A 448 -8.04 -9.62 34.87
C LEU A 448 -8.99 -9.71 36.07
N ARG A 449 -9.57 -8.59 36.46
CA ARG A 449 -10.44 -8.48 37.63
C ARG A 449 -11.89 -8.30 37.21
N VAL A 450 -12.78 -9.10 37.80
CA VAL A 450 -14.21 -8.95 37.70
C VAL A 450 -14.73 -8.45 39.03
N TYR A 451 -15.48 -7.34 39.03
CA TYR A 451 -16.00 -6.69 40.24
C TYR A 451 -17.48 -6.90 40.35
N GLN A 452 -17.93 -7.30 41.55
CA GLN A 452 -19.32 -7.22 42.01
C GLN A 452 -19.40 -6.23 43.17
N GLY A 453 -19.97 -5.06 42.92
CA GLY A 453 -19.81 -3.90 43.81
C GLY A 453 -18.36 -3.36 43.75
N THR A 454 -17.73 -3.15 44.89
CA THR A 454 -16.36 -2.65 45.03
C THR A 454 -15.30 -3.73 45.16
N THR A 455 -15.73 -5.00 45.37
CA THR A 455 -14.83 -6.12 45.69
C THR A 455 -14.57 -6.94 44.43
N PRO A 456 -13.30 -7.16 44.05
CA PRO A 456 -12.95 -8.06 42.98
C PRO A 456 -13.17 -9.51 43.36
N LEU A 457 -13.60 -10.34 42.42
CA LEU A 457 -13.71 -11.77 42.61
C LEU A 457 -12.32 -12.40 42.83
N ALA A 458 -12.21 -13.33 43.77
CA ALA A 458 -11.01 -14.08 44.02
C ALA A 458 -10.96 -15.34 43.13
N TRP A 459 -10.05 -15.33 42.13
CA TRP A 459 -9.89 -16.47 41.24
C TRP A 459 -9.25 -17.67 41.93
N GLN A 460 -9.79 -18.85 41.68
CA GLN A 460 -9.24 -20.14 42.10
C GLN A 460 -8.78 -20.87 40.83
N SER A 461 -7.46 -21.03 40.65
CA SER A 461 -6.91 -21.75 39.52
C SER A 461 -7.30 -23.23 39.60
N GLN A 462 -7.77 -23.76 38.46
CA GLN A 462 -8.03 -25.19 38.22
C GLN A 462 -6.89 -25.90 37.50
N GLY A 463 -5.81 -25.14 37.21
CA GLY A 463 -4.60 -25.60 36.58
C GLY A 463 -4.19 -24.77 35.35
N SER A 464 -2.92 -24.85 35.06
CA SER A 464 -2.30 -24.25 33.89
C SER A 464 -1.33 -25.23 33.23
N LYS A 465 -1.20 -25.17 31.91
CA LYS A 465 -0.30 -26.06 31.18
C LYS A 465 0.19 -25.44 29.89
N ILE A 466 1.36 -25.84 29.45
CA ILE A 466 1.83 -25.61 28.08
C ILE A 466 1.12 -26.65 27.18
N VAL A 467 0.38 -26.17 26.17
CA VAL A 467 -0.34 -27.02 25.22
C VAL A 467 0.42 -27.23 23.92
N SER A 468 1.30 -26.30 23.56
CA SER A 468 2.25 -26.47 22.46
C SER A 468 3.52 -25.67 22.73
N ALA A 469 4.65 -26.22 22.30
CA ALA A 469 5.94 -25.54 22.37
C ALA A 469 6.77 -25.90 21.13
N SER A 470 7.23 -24.86 20.43
CA SER A 470 8.19 -24.94 19.34
C SER A 470 9.29 -23.91 19.57
N PRO A 471 10.39 -23.96 18.84
CA PRO A 471 11.41 -22.90 18.90
C PRO A 471 10.85 -21.49 18.62
N ALA A 472 9.81 -21.38 17.82
CA ALA A 472 9.22 -20.10 17.41
C ALA A 472 8.02 -19.65 18.25
N LYS A 473 7.25 -20.59 18.84
CA LYS A 473 5.99 -20.32 19.55
C LYS A 473 5.80 -21.21 20.75
N VAL A 474 5.31 -20.63 21.84
CA VAL A 474 4.87 -21.36 23.04
C VAL A 474 3.46 -20.93 23.39
N THR A 475 2.54 -21.91 23.49
CA THR A 475 1.15 -21.65 23.87
C THR A 475 0.86 -22.20 25.25
N TRP A 476 0.30 -21.34 26.10
CA TRP A 476 -0.05 -21.60 27.48
C TRP A 476 -1.56 -21.53 27.64
N GLU A 477 -2.16 -22.47 28.37
CA GLU A 477 -3.58 -22.44 28.72
C GLU A 477 -3.78 -22.58 30.20
N SER A 478 -4.78 -21.86 30.75
CA SER A 478 -5.21 -21.95 32.14
C SER A 478 -6.73 -21.83 32.25
N VAL A 479 -7.23 -22.35 33.36
CA VAL A 479 -8.64 -22.25 33.73
C VAL A 479 -8.73 -21.83 35.20
N SER A 480 -9.60 -20.85 35.48
CA SER A 480 -9.86 -20.36 36.84
C SER A 480 -11.37 -20.18 37.07
N VAL A 481 -11.83 -20.31 38.30
CA VAL A 481 -13.23 -20.11 38.69
C VAL A 481 -13.35 -19.10 39.82
N ALA A 482 -14.43 -18.32 39.85
CA ALA A 482 -14.77 -17.41 40.94
C ALA A 482 -16.23 -16.96 40.85
N GLY A 483 -16.94 -16.98 41.95
CA GLY A 483 -18.27 -16.32 42.10
C GLY A 483 -19.29 -16.60 40.99
N GLY A 484 -19.31 -17.81 40.44
CA GLY A 484 -20.19 -18.17 39.33
C GLY A 484 -19.64 -17.83 37.93
N PHE A 485 -18.36 -17.48 37.82
CA PHE A 485 -17.67 -17.23 36.58
C PHE A 485 -16.59 -18.29 36.31
N LEU A 486 -16.34 -18.54 35.04
CA LEU A 486 -15.26 -19.36 34.54
C LEU A 486 -14.38 -18.51 33.63
N LEU A 487 -13.10 -18.42 33.94
CA LEU A 487 -12.09 -17.72 33.17
C LEU A 487 -11.20 -18.74 32.47
N ARG A 488 -11.11 -18.66 31.15
CA ARG A 488 -10.13 -19.41 30.35
C ARG A 488 -9.15 -18.40 29.74
N VAL A 489 -7.88 -18.63 29.91
CA VAL A 489 -6.82 -17.81 29.34
C VAL A 489 -5.96 -18.68 28.43
N ARG A 490 -5.80 -18.26 27.20
CA ARG A 490 -4.84 -18.80 26.24
C ARG A 490 -3.84 -17.71 25.92
N ALA A 491 -2.56 -17.96 26.19
CA ALA A 491 -1.47 -17.05 25.87
C ALA A 491 -0.52 -17.71 24.89
N THR A 492 -0.17 -17.01 23.81
CA THR A 492 0.84 -17.48 22.85
C THR A 492 1.97 -16.48 22.79
N MET A 493 3.17 -16.90 23.22
CA MET A 493 4.39 -16.11 23.10
C MET A 493 5.16 -16.54 21.85
N GLU A 494 5.57 -15.58 21.06
CA GLU A 494 6.38 -15.79 19.86
C GLU A 494 7.84 -15.37 20.08
N PHE A 495 8.72 -15.81 19.19
CA PHE A 495 10.18 -15.64 19.31
C PHE A 495 10.62 -14.16 19.40
N ASP A 496 9.83 -13.23 18.90
CA ASP A 496 10.06 -11.77 19.00
C ASP A 496 9.61 -11.16 20.33
N GLY A 497 9.07 -11.99 21.24
CA GLY A 497 8.61 -11.60 22.57
C GLY A 497 7.17 -11.09 22.62
N ASN A 498 6.45 -11.06 21.51
CA ASN A 498 5.03 -10.74 21.53
C ASN A 498 4.24 -11.86 22.21
N VAL A 499 3.39 -11.50 23.19
CA VAL A 499 2.49 -12.42 23.88
C VAL A 499 1.07 -12.04 23.53
N ALA A 500 0.41 -12.86 22.72
CA ALA A 500 -1.00 -12.72 22.37
C ALA A 500 -1.87 -13.45 23.38
N TYR A 501 -2.85 -12.76 23.92
CA TYR A 501 -3.85 -13.28 24.87
C TYR A 501 -5.21 -13.39 24.20
N ASP A 502 -5.83 -14.57 24.33
CA ASP A 502 -7.26 -14.82 24.10
C ASP A 502 -7.87 -15.25 25.43
N VAL A 503 -8.65 -14.35 26.01
CA VAL A 503 -9.25 -14.53 27.33
C VAL A 503 -10.75 -14.62 27.18
N LYS A 504 -11.33 -15.72 27.67
CA LYS A 504 -12.77 -15.98 27.68
C LYS A 504 -13.32 -16.01 29.08
N LEU A 505 -14.29 -15.16 29.33
CA LEU A 505 -15.02 -15.09 30.60
C LEU A 505 -16.46 -15.57 30.40
N GLU A 506 -16.80 -16.71 30.98
CA GLU A 506 -18.13 -17.33 30.92
C GLU A 506 -18.86 -17.07 32.24
N ALA A 507 -20.06 -16.49 32.16
CA ALA A 507 -20.96 -16.36 33.29
C ALA A 507 -21.83 -17.63 33.45
N ARG A 508 -21.60 -18.46 34.47
CA ARG A 508 -22.39 -19.67 34.76
C ARG A 508 -23.76 -19.39 35.33
N GLN A 509 -23.97 -18.22 35.85
CA GLN A 509 -25.24 -17.69 36.34
C GLN A 509 -25.41 -16.21 35.97
N ALA A 510 -26.65 -15.72 35.93
CA ALA A 510 -26.89 -14.31 35.68
C ALA A 510 -26.33 -13.45 36.80
N ALA A 511 -25.66 -12.36 36.48
CA ALA A 511 -25.03 -11.48 37.46
C ALA A 511 -24.95 -10.03 36.98
N ASP A 512 -24.97 -9.10 37.94
CA ASP A 512 -24.63 -7.70 37.71
C ASP A 512 -23.11 -7.54 38.01
N ILE A 513 -22.37 -7.11 37.01
CA ILE A 513 -20.96 -6.87 37.09
C ILE A 513 -20.73 -5.36 37.15
N SER A 514 -20.00 -4.88 38.16
CA SER A 514 -19.68 -3.45 38.29
C SER A 514 -18.55 -3.04 37.34
N ASP A 515 -17.59 -3.94 37.10
CA ASP A 515 -16.51 -3.72 36.15
C ASP A 515 -15.79 -5.03 35.78
N ILE A 516 -15.25 -5.07 34.56
CA ILE A 516 -14.22 -6.04 34.15
C ILE A 516 -13.02 -5.24 33.72
N ALA A 517 -11.87 -5.47 34.36
CA ALA A 517 -10.68 -4.64 34.16
C ALA A 517 -9.41 -5.46 33.99
N LEU A 518 -8.63 -5.16 32.97
CA LEU A 518 -7.23 -5.59 32.86
C LEU A 518 -6.36 -4.60 33.64
N GLU A 519 -5.61 -5.09 34.63
CA GLU A 519 -4.68 -4.29 35.40
C GLU A 519 -3.25 -4.74 35.16
N ILE A 520 -2.39 -3.80 34.76
CA ILE A 520 -0.94 -4.01 34.56
C ILE A 520 -0.21 -3.02 35.47
N PRO A 521 0.26 -3.47 36.65
CA PRO A 521 0.99 -2.63 37.58
C PRO A 521 2.49 -2.66 37.27
N LEU A 522 3.06 -1.52 36.92
CA LEU A 522 4.45 -1.35 36.50
C LEU A 522 5.27 -0.64 37.57
N LEU A 523 6.57 -0.88 37.64
CA LEU A 523 7.52 -0.13 38.48
C LEU A 523 7.68 1.29 37.90
N LYS A 524 7.50 2.32 38.76
CA LYS A 524 7.48 3.74 38.35
C LYS A 524 8.77 4.19 37.69
N ASP A 525 9.91 3.78 38.23
CA ASP A 525 11.24 4.09 37.72
C ASP A 525 11.57 3.49 36.37
N ARG A 526 10.81 2.47 35.91
CA ARG A 526 10.98 1.78 34.63
C ARG A 526 10.16 2.42 33.51
N VAL A 527 9.17 3.23 33.85
CA VAL A 527 8.20 3.79 32.88
C VAL A 527 8.11 5.33 32.92
N PRO A 528 9.25 6.04 32.72
CA PRO A 528 9.26 7.51 32.71
C PRO A 528 8.56 8.11 31.49
N TYR A 529 8.38 7.33 30.42
CA TYR A 529 7.79 7.77 29.15
C TYR A 529 6.54 7.00 28.81
N MET A 530 5.73 7.58 27.93
CA MET A 530 4.48 7.02 27.43
C MET A 530 4.25 7.43 25.96
N ALA A 531 3.55 6.57 25.21
CA ALA A 531 3.01 6.86 23.86
C ALA A 531 1.72 6.07 23.62
N GLY A 532 0.74 6.63 22.93
CA GLY A 532 -0.55 5.99 22.62
C GLY A 532 -1.71 6.43 23.51
N MET A 533 -2.89 5.88 23.32
CA MET A 533 -4.14 6.29 23.97
C MET A 533 -4.35 7.81 23.91
N GLY A 534 -4.22 8.39 22.71
CA GLY A 534 -4.36 9.82 22.49
C GLY A 534 -3.22 10.69 22.99
N PHE A 535 -2.19 10.11 23.60
CA PHE A 535 -1.00 10.81 24.08
C PHE A 535 0.13 10.71 23.03
N ASN A 536 0.68 11.86 22.66
CA ASN A 536 1.90 11.92 21.85
C ASN A 536 3.07 11.36 22.66
N GLY A 537 4.03 10.73 22.00
CA GLY A 537 5.21 10.21 22.66
C GLY A 537 5.95 11.27 23.49
N GLY A 538 6.34 10.92 24.70
CA GLY A 538 7.07 11.83 25.59
C GLY A 538 7.03 11.42 27.04
N LYS A 539 7.38 12.34 27.94
CA LYS A 539 7.40 12.12 29.38
C LYS A 539 6.01 11.78 29.88
N ARG A 540 5.88 10.65 30.58
CA ARG A 540 4.61 10.16 31.08
C ARG A 540 4.02 11.10 32.14
N PRO A 541 2.73 11.52 31.99
CA PRO A 541 2.04 12.25 33.05
C PRO A 541 1.77 11.37 34.26
N GLU A 542 1.64 11.97 35.45
CA GLU A 542 1.30 11.25 36.69
C GLU A 542 -0.10 10.62 36.62
N HIS A 543 -1.02 11.27 35.90
CA HIS A 543 -2.39 10.79 35.68
C HIS A 543 -2.75 10.98 34.21
N TRP A 544 -3.26 9.92 33.58
CA TRP A 544 -3.80 9.95 32.23
C TRP A 544 -5.11 9.19 32.16
N GLN A 545 -6.08 9.73 31.47
CA GLN A 545 -7.36 9.08 31.24
C GLN A 545 -7.73 9.18 29.77
N TRP A 546 -8.21 8.08 29.22
CA TRP A 546 -8.71 7.98 27.85
C TRP A 546 -10.03 7.18 27.87
N HIS A 547 -11.07 7.70 27.18
CA HIS A 547 -12.38 7.07 27.14
C HIS A 547 -12.58 6.34 25.82
N TRP A 548 -13.41 5.30 25.81
CA TRP A 548 -13.74 4.57 24.58
C TRP A 548 -14.36 5.47 23.49
N THR A 549 -14.89 6.63 23.86
CA THR A 549 -15.47 7.65 22.98
C THR A 549 -14.46 8.65 22.43
N ASP A 550 -13.24 8.70 22.95
CA ASP A 550 -12.21 9.69 22.60
C ASP A 550 -11.52 9.39 21.26
N GLN A 551 -11.95 8.33 20.58
CA GLN A 551 -11.42 8.01 19.26
C GLN A 551 -11.72 9.09 18.23
N PRO A 552 -10.72 9.48 17.43
CA PRO A 552 -10.95 10.34 16.28
C PRO A 552 -11.97 9.71 15.32
N GLN A 553 -13.03 10.44 15.02
CA GLN A 553 -14.13 9.94 14.17
C GLN A 553 -13.81 9.94 12.66
N ARG A 554 -12.60 10.32 12.27
CA ARG A 554 -12.25 10.59 10.85
C ARG A 554 -12.28 9.36 9.93
N TRP A 555 -12.18 8.15 10.45
CA TRP A 555 -12.05 6.93 9.66
C TRP A 555 -12.96 5.82 10.19
N LYS A 556 -14.20 5.78 9.69
CA LYS A 556 -15.19 4.77 10.13
C LYS A 556 -14.95 3.35 9.58
N ASP A 557 -13.94 3.16 8.79
CA ASP A 557 -13.62 1.89 8.15
C ASP A 557 -12.43 1.22 8.86
N GLN A 558 -12.02 0.08 8.42
CA GLN A 558 -11.09 -0.93 8.95
C GLN A 558 -9.95 -0.46 9.89
N TRP A 559 -9.61 0.83 9.88
CA TRP A 559 -8.59 1.47 10.70
C TRP A 559 -9.11 2.03 12.03
N SER A 560 -10.39 1.98 12.30
CA SER A 560 -11.01 2.56 13.51
C SER A 560 -10.55 1.92 14.83
N ASN A 561 -9.75 0.88 14.77
CA ASN A 561 -9.24 0.13 15.92
C ASN A 561 -7.83 0.54 16.34
N LEU A 562 -7.28 1.63 15.81
CA LEU A 562 -5.84 1.91 15.85
C LEU A 562 -5.34 2.47 17.16
N GLU A 563 -6.14 3.17 17.93
CA GLU A 563 -5.70 3.87 19.15
C GLU A 563 -5.86 3.06 20.45
N TYR A 564 -6.25 1.80 20.37
CA TYR A 564 -6.38 0.95 21.57
C TYR A 564 -5.03 0.35 21.99
N PHE A 565 -3.98 1.16 21.93
CA PHE A 565 -2.65 0.76 22.34
C PHE A 565 -1.99 1.82 23.21
N VAL A 566 -1.08 1.36 24.08
CA VAL A 566 -0.16 2.20 24.84
C VAL A 566 1.19 1.52 24.97
N TRP A 567 2.24 2.31 24.90
CA TRP A 567 3.57 1.93 25.36
C TRP A 567 3.92 2.73 26.62
N LEU A 568 4.42 2.04 27.63
CA LEU A 568 4.91 2.60 28.88
C LEU A 568 6.32 2.07 29.10
N GLY A 569 7.35 2.93 29.17
CA GLY A 569 8.72 2.43 29.27
C GLY A 569 9.78 3.50 29.44
N GLY A 570 10.99 3.03 29.43
CA GLY A 570 12.25 3.78 29.38
C GLY A 570 13.13 3.25 28.26
N MET A 571 14.42 3.61 28.31
CA MET A 571 15.40 3.17 27.30
C MET A 571 15.76 1.69 27.41
N ASP A 572 15.78 1.16 28.64
CA ASP A 572 16.29 -0.19 28.93
C ASP A 572 15.18 -1.23 29.12
N ALA A 573 13.96 -0.78 29.38
CA ALA A 573 12.82 -1.64 29.61
C ALA A 573 11.51 -0.88 29.40
N GLY A 574 10.52 -1.54 28.81
CA GLY A 574 9.19 -1.02 28.61
C GLY A 574 8.19 -2.11 28.21
N LEU A 575 6.93 -1.76 28.18
CA LEU A 575 5.85 -2.65 27.82
C LEU A 575 4.87 -1.95 26.89
N PHE A 576 4.67 -2.54 25.74
CA PHE A 576 3.57 -2.19 24.85
C PHE A 576 2.36 -3.09 25.13
N CYS A 577 1.18 -2.51 25.21
CA CYS A 577 -0.09 -3.20 25.32
C CYS A 577 -1.04 -2.72 24.22
N ARG A 578 -1.59 -3.65 23.46
CA ARG A 578 -2.66 -3.38 22.49
C ARG A 578 -3.90 -4.21 22.83
N LEU A 579 -5.04 -3.55 22.99
CA LEU A 579 -6.31 -4.21 23.14
C LEU A 579 -6.82 -4.61 21.74
N LYS A 580 -7.25 -5.87 21.59
CA LYS A 580 -7.64 -6.46 20.30
C LYS A 580 -9.16 -6.66 20.21
N SER A 581 -9.60 -7.04 19.05
CA SER A 581 -10.98 -7.45 18.80
C SER A 581 -11.31 -8.80 19.50
N PRO A 582 -12.55 -9.03 19.93
CA PRO A 582 -13.69 -8.12 19.74
C PRO A 582 -13.63 -6.94 20.72
N LEU A 583 -13.50 -5.75 20.18
CA LEU A 583 -13.42 -4.53 21.00
C LEU A 583 -14.71 -4.23 21.75
N ASP A 584 -15.84 -4.76 21.30
CA ASP A 584 -17.13 -4.56 21.94
C ASP A 584 -17.18 -5.07 23.40
N TYR A 585 -16.32 -6.01 23.76
CA TYR A 585 -16.21 -6.45 25.17
C TYR A 585 -15.30 -5.53 25.99
N TRP A 586 -14.27 -4.93 25.42
CA TRP A 586 -13.52 -3.84 26.05
C TRP A 586 -14.37 -2.57 26.06
N LYS A 587 -14.94 -2.21 24.91
CA LYS A 587 -15.80 -1.05 24.72
C LYS A 587 -17.24 -1.41 25.10
N ASN A 588 -17.76 -0.82 26.15
CA ASN A 588 -19.11 -1.05 26.64
C ASN A 588 -19.95 0.24 26.49
N GLY A 589 -20.34 0.55 25.26
CA GLY A 589 -21.00 1.81 24.93
C GLY A 589 -20.10 3.01 25.22
N THR A 590 -20.55 3.92 26.08
CA THR A 590 -19.79 5.08 26.54
C THR A 590 -19.18 4.86 27.93
N VAL A 591 -19.33 3.67 28.51
CA VAL A 591 -18.91 3.35 29.88
C VAL A 591 -17.50 2.75 29.85
N GLY A 592 -16.70 3.13 30.83
CA GLY A 592 -15.32 2.62 30.95
C GLY A 592 -14.31 3.39 30.12
N GLY A 593 -13.11 2.86 30.04
CA GLY A 593 -11.95 3.47 29.39
C GLY A 593 -10.65 2.98 29.96
N VAL A 594 -9.58 3.70 29.67
CA VAL A 594 -8.23 3.41 30.18
C VAL A 594 -7.81 4.50 31.15
N ARG A 595 -7.21 4.08 32.26
CA ARG A 595 -6.54 4.97 33.22
C ARG A 595 -5.12 4.51 33.43
N ILE A 596 -4.22 5.47 33.54
CA ILE A 596 -2.81 5.28 33.88
C ILE A 596 -2.52 6.24 35.02
N ASP A 597 -2.31 5.68 36.21
CA ASP A 597 -2.15 6.43 37.45
C ASP A 597 -0.86 6.03 38.14
N THR A 598 -0.09 7.02 38.63
CA THR A 598 0.94 6.80 39.63
C THR A 598 0.27 6.54 40.95
N THR A 599 0.61 5.45 41.64
CA THR A 599 0.08 5.07 42.93
C THR A 599 1.08 5.38 44.07
N GLU A 600 0.61 5.42 45.32
CA GLU A 600 1.42 5.74 46.52
C GLU A 600 2.57 4.76 46.78
N ASN A 601 2.56 3.57 46.18
CA ASN A 601 3.55 2.50 46.36
C ASN A 601 4.60 2.45 45.24
N ASP A 602 5.04 3.56 44.69
CA ASP A 602 6.05 3.64 43.62
C ASP A 602 5.70 2.77 42.38
N SER A 603 4.43 2.67 42.07
CA SER A 603 3.89 1.88 40.98
C SER A 603 3.08 2.76 40.06
N VAL A 604 3.12 2.42 38.78
CA VAL A 604 2.22 2.97 37.72
C VAL A 604 1.23 1.88 37.33
N ARG A 605 -0.03 2.15 37.47
CA ARG A 605 -1.08 1.21 37.13
C ARG A 605 -1.75 1.59 35.81
N PHE A 606 -1.57 0.75 34.81
CA PHE A 606 -2.45 0.74 33.64
C PHE A 606 -3.70 -0.06 33.99
N ARG A 607 -4.88 0.50 33.72
CA ARG A 607 -6.17 -0.15 33.93
C ARG A 607 -7.08 0.09 32.73
N ALA A 608 -7.40 -0.97 32.00
CA ALA A 608 -8.45 -0.96 30.97
C ALA A 608 -9.75 -1.49 31.56
N SER A 609 -10.79 -0.65 31.64
CA SER A 609 -12.04 -0.88 32.32
C SER A 609 -13.19 -0.94 31.33
N SER A 610 -13.98 -2.01 31.33
CA SER A 610 -15.19 -2.14 30.49
C SER A 610 -16.45 -1.56 31.17
N GLY A 611 -16.40 -1.27 32.49
CA GLY A 611 -17.50 -0.68 33.23
C GLY A 611 -18.64 -1.64 33.52
N LEU A 612 -19.75 -1.06 34.01
CA LEU A 612 -20.96 -1.76 34.44
C LEU A 612 -21.64 -2.54 33.30
N ARG A 613 -21.94 -3.82 33.56
CA ARG A 613 -22.77 -4.62 32.65
C ARG A 613 -23.55 -5.72 33.37
N ARG A 614 -24.65 -6.11 32.77
CA ARG A 614 -25.45 -7.25 33.21
C ARG A 614 -25.22 -8.42 32.26
N VAL A 615 -24.90 -9.58 32.82
CA VAL A 615 -24.64 -10.80 32.06
C VAL A 615 -25.66 -11.88 32.35
N ARG A 616 -25.93 -12.71 31.34
CA ARG A 616 -26.85 -13.84 31.43
C ARG A 616 -26.11 -15.13 31.77
N ALA A 617 -26.81 -16.09 32.34
CA ALA A 617 -26.22 -17.44 32.46
C ALA A 617 -25.88 -18.01 31.08
N GLY A 618 -24.67 -18.57 30.95
CA GLY A 618 -24.11 -19.08 29.69
C GLY A 618 -23.52 -18.04 28.76
N GLU A 619 -23.54 -16.76 29.11
CA GLU A 619 -22.92 -15.70 28.31
C GLU A 619 -21.39 -15.81 28.39
N GLU A 620 -20.72 -15.89 27.20
CA GLU A 620 -19.27 -15.88 27.08
C GLU A 620 -18.83 -14.52 26.52
N MET A 621 -17.87 -13.90 27.18
CA MET A 621 -17.23 -12.62 26.77
C MET A 621 -15.77 -12.87 26.46
N SER A 622 -15.27 -12.28 25.37
CA SER A 622 -13.84 -12.38 24.98
C SER A 622 -13.12 -11.06 25.20
N PHE A 623 -11.90 -11.15 25.77
CA PHE A 623 -11.04 -10.02 26.04
C PHE A 623 -9.64 -10.33 25.48
N SER A 624 -9.37 -9.97 24.23
CA SER A 624 -8.08 -10.23 23.59
C SER A 624 -7.17 -9.02 23.73
N PHE A 625 -5.89 -9.26 23.96
CA PHE A 625 -4.87 -8.21 24.03
C PHE A 625 -3.48 -8.77 23.72
N HIS A 626 -2.56 -7.90 23.33
CA HIS A 626 -1.16 -8.25 23.14
C HIS A 626 -0.29 -7.50 24.12
N LEU A 627 0.77 -8.15 24.59
CA LEU A 627 1.85 -7.56 25.38
C LEU A 627 3.17 -7.77 24.65
N LEU A 628 3.95 -6.69 24.48
CA LEU A 628 5.25 -6.76 23.82
C LEU A 628 6.28 -5.98 24.65
N PRO A 629 7.18 -6.69 25.37
CA PRO A 629 8.26 -6.05 26.11
C PRO A 629 9.30 -5.42 25.18
N THR A 630 9.78 -4.24 25.53
CA THR A 630 10.83 -3.50 24.81
C THR A 630 12.11 -3.37 25.65
N PRO A 631 13.31 -3.15 25.04
CA PRO A 631 13.59 -3.06 23.60
C PRO A 631 13.23 -4.32 22.83
N LEU A 632 12.84 -4.15 21.56
CA LEU A 632 12.40 -5.27 20.69
C LEU A 632 13.59 -6.17 20.31
N LYS A 633 14.72 -5.54 20.04
CA LYS A 633 15.99 -6.15 19.62
C LYS A 633 17.17 -5.24 19.97
N PRO A 634 18.42 -5.75 20.00
CA PRO A 634 19.59 -4.89 20.07
C PRO A 634 19.68 -3.97 18.84
N PRO A 635 20.21 -2.75 18.99
CA PRO A 635 20.50 -1.88 17.85
C PRO A 635 21.44 -2.57 16.85
N ASP A 636 21.18 -2.38 15.55
CA ASP A 636 22.09 -2.91 14.51
C ASP A 636 23.49 -2.29 14.67
N PRO A 637 24.54 -3.09 14.79
CA PRO A 637 25.90 -2.56 14.89
C PRO A 637 26.34 -1.79 13.63
N ASN A 638 25.71 -2.04 12.49
CA ASN A 638 26.00 -1.35 11.23
C ASN A 638 25.17 -0.07 11.03
N ARG A 639 24.29 0.31 11.96
CA ARG A 639 23.39 1.46 11.80
C ARG A 639 24.09 2.76 11.36
N TRP A 640 25.31 2.99 11.80
CA TRP A 640 26.12 4.16 11.43
C TRP A 640 26.68 4.13 10.02
N LYS A 641 26.64 2.96 9.36
CA LYS A 641 27.06 2.77 7.98
C LYS A 641 25.91 2.95 6.99
N TYR A 642 24.68 2.89 7.45
CA TYR A 642 23.51 3.09 6.60
C TYR A 642 23.23 4.57 6.44
N ARG A 643 23.46 5.07 5.24
CA ARG A 643 23.31 6.48 4.86
C ARG A 643 22.39 6.55 3.69
N TYR A 644 21.23 7.10 3.93
CA TYR A 644 20.10 6.96 3.05
C TYR A 644 19.97 8.12 2.08
N ALA A 645 19.54 7.80 0.85
CA ALA A 645 19.04 8.77 -0.10
C ALA A 645 17.73 8.28 -0.72
N TRP A 646 16.94 9.24 -1.07
CA TRP A 646 15.81 9.09 -1.99
C TRP A 646 16.11 9.98 -3.18
N SER A 647 16.59 9.42 -4.28
CA SER A 647 17.05 10.24 -5.40
C SER A 647 17.15 9.45 -6.69
N TYR A 648 16.99 10.15 -7.79
CA TYR A 648 17.25 9.70 -9.15
C TYR A 648 18.46 10.39 -9.79
N ARG A 649 19.31 10.99 -8.97
CA ARG A 649 20.55 11.60 -9.45
C ARG A 649 21.49 10.52 -10.01
N PRO A 650 22.46 10.89 -10.85
CA PRO A 650 23.50 9.97 -11.30
C PRO A 650 24.15 9.26 -10.11
N LEU A 651 24.30 7.94 -10.20
CA LEU A 651 24.83 7.12 -9.10
C LEU A 651 26.23 7.53 -8.66
N LYS A 652 27.00 8.21 -9.54
CA LYS A 652 28.28 8.80 -9.17
C LYS A 652 28.11 9.91 -8.13
N GLU A 653 27.17 10.82 -8.30
CA GLU A 653 26.88 11.91 -7.34
C GLU A 653 26.38 11.34 -6.01
N ILE A 654 25.54 10.30 -6.07
CA ILE A 654 25.02 9.59 -4.90
C ILE A 654 26.17 8.98 -4.08
N GLN A 655 27.12 8.31 -4.74
CA GLN A 655 28.30 7.73 -4.10
C GLN A 655 29.22 8.82 -3.52
N GLU A 656 29.47 9.90 -4.27
CA GLU A 656 30.32 11.02 -3.83
C GLU A 656 29.77 11.74 -2.60
N ALA A 657 28.44 11.75 -2.40
CA ALA A 657 27.79 12.26 -1.21
C ALA A 657 27.89 11.30 -0.01
N GLY A 658 28.51 10.15 -0.14
CA GLY A 658 28.67 9.16 0.93
C GLY A 658 27.44 8.30 1.20
N VAL A 659 26.47 8.27 0.31
CA VAL A 659 25.26 7.43 0.40
C VAL A 659 25.64 5.96 0.25
N THR A 660 25.08 5.12 1.10
CA THR A 660 25.28 3.66 1.07
C THR A 660 24.01 2.86 0.83
N VAL A 661 22.85 3.49 1.03
CA VAL A 661 21.52 2.89 0.81
C VAL A 661 20.65 3.85 0.03
N LEU A 662 20.22 3.42 -1.14
CA LEU A 662 19.38 4.21 -2.03
C LEU A 662 17.98 3.57 -2.12
N THR A 663 16.95 4.34 -1.79
CA THR A 663 15.60 4.03 -2.24
C THR A 663 15.41 4.74 -3.58
N PHE A 664 15.30 3.97 -4.67
CA PHE A 664 15.06 4.57 -5.96
C PHE A 664 13.58 4.95 -6.08
N PRO A 665 13.31 6.22 -6.40
CA PRO A 665 11.95 6.75 -6.40
C PRO A 665 11.19 6.35 -7.65
N MET A 666 9.88 6.37 -7.55
CA MET A 666 8.89 6.08 -8.60
C MET A 666 9.12 6.84 -9.93
N LEU A 667 9.80 7.97 -9.89
CA LEU A 667 9.92 8.88 -11.04
C LEU A 667 10.83 8.42 -12.17
N LEU A 668 11.86 7.59 -11.88
CA LEU A 668 12.82 7.12 -12.89
C LEU A 668 12.33 5.92 -13.69
N PHE A 669 11.64 5.02 -13.01
CA PHE A 669 11.28 3.71 -13.55
C PHE A 669 9.77 3.55 -13.66
N LYS A 670 9.01 4.67 -13.57
CA LYS A 670 7.55 4.63 -13.51
C LYS A 670 7.11 3.52 -12.54
N ASP A 671 7.60 3.60 -11.29
CA ASP A 671 7.26 2.63 -10.26
C ASP A 671 5.77 2.71 -10.01
N TRP A 672 5.04 2.01 -10.86
CA TRP A 672 3.59 1.97 -10.87
C TRP A 672 3.09 1.45 -9.54
N GLY A 673 2.22 2.18 -8.91
CA GLY A 673 1.80 1.99 -7.53
C GLY A 673 1.75 0.52 -7.10
N ASN A 674 2.70 0.11 -6.27
CA ASN A 674 2.87 -1.24 -5.72
C ASN A 674 3.06 -2.38 -6.75
N TYR A 675 3.49 -2.06 -8.00
CA TYR A 675 3.70 -3.04 -9.06
C TYR A 675 5.01 -2.77 -9.84
N PRO A 676 6.18 -3.07 -9.29
CA PRO A 676 7.49 -2.69 -9.84
C PRO A 676 7.97 -3.58 -11.01
N TYR A 677 7.07 -4.27 -11.71
CA TYR A 677 7.47 -5.29 -12.71
C TYR A 677 7.45 -4.79 -14.15
N LEU A 678 6.84 -3.63 -14.43
CA LEU A 678 6.68 -3.15 -15.80
C LEU A 678 7.96 -2.56 -16.39
N ASP A 679 8.80 -1.92 -15.57
CA ASP A 679 10.01 -1.23 -16.00
C ASP A 679 11.33 -1.90 -15.55
N LEU A 680 11.30 -3.19 -15.28
CA LEU A 680 12.47 -3.96 -14.82
C LEU A 680 13.67 -3.88 -15.78
N HIS A 681 13.44 -3.71 -17.07
CA HIS A 681 14.50 -3.52 -18.07
C HIS A 681 15.33 -2.25 -17.82
N LEU A 682 14.77 -1.25 -17.12
CA LEU A 682 15.46 -0.04 -16.68
C LEU A 682 16.04 -0.22 -15.27
N ALA A 683 15.27 -0.84 -14.35
CA ALA A 683 15.64 -0.97 -12.95
C ALA A 683 16.83 -1.91 -12.74
N ILE A 684 16.86 -3.07 -13.39
CA ILE A 684 17.93 -4.06 -13.21
C ILE A 684 19.34 -3.52 -13.53
N PRO A 685 19.60 -2.87 -14.70
CA PRO A 685 20.89 -2.26 -14.96
C PRO A 685 21.29 -1.18 -13.95
N TYR A 686 20.33 -0.40 -13.46
CA TYR A 686 20.55 0.63 -12.45
C TYR A 686 20.97 0.03 -11.10
N ILE A 687 20.26 -1.01 -10.63
CA ILE A 687 20.59 -1.75 -9.40
C ILE A 687 22.01 -2.35 -9.51
N GLN A 688 22.33 -2.98 -10.63
CA GLN A 688 23.67 -3.54 -10.87
C GLN A 688 24.77 -2.46 -10.83
N GLU A 689 24.51 -1.27 -11.37
CA GLU A 689 25.46 -0.16 -11.29
C GLU A 689 25.59 0.38 -9.86
N ALA A 690 24.47 0.46 -9.10
CA ALA A 690 24.52 0.83 -7.68
C ALA A 690 25.39 -0.14 -6.89
N HIS A 691 25.25 -1.44 -7.12
CA HIS A 691 26.08 -2.47 -6.48
C HIS A 691 27.58 -2.33 -6.82
N ARG A 692 27.91 -2.06 -8.10
CA ARG A 692 29.32 -1.80 -8.49
C ARG A 692 29.92 -0.61 -7.75
N ARG A 693 29.11 0.33 -7.29
CA ARG A 693 29.50 1.49 -6.50
C ARG A 693 29.43 1.30 -4.98
N GLY A 694 29.08 0.09 -4.53
CA GLY A 694 28.93 -0.21 -3.09
C GLY A 694 27.66 0.38 -2.48
N VAL A 695 26.65 0.76 -3.27
CA VAL A 695 25.38 1.31 -2.82
C VAL A 695 24.31 0.22 -2.90
N LYS A 696 23.63 -0.03 -1.78
CA LYS A 696 22.43 -0.88 -1.73
C LYS A 696 21.27 -0.17 -2.41
N ALA A 697 20.47 -0.91 -3.17
CA ALA A 697 19.32 -0.38 -3.89
C ALA A 697 18.02 -1.06 -3.43
N LYS A 698 17.07 -0.28 -2.93
CA LYS A 698 15.77 -0.75 -2.45
C LYS A 698 14.65 -0.19 -3.31
N THR A 699 13.59 -0.98 -3.49
CA THR A 699 12.37 -0.51 -4.14
C THR A 699 11.41 0.15 -3.13
N TYR A 700 10.68 1.15 -3.61
CA TYR A 700 9.57 1.77 -2.89
C TYR A 700 8.31 0.92 -3.05
N LEU A 701 7.57 0.72 -1.98
CA LEU A 701 6.28 0.04 -2.01
C LEU A 701 5.28 0.78 -1.12
N ASN A 702 4.07 0.94 -1.64
CA ASN A 702 2.90 1.38 -0.90
C ASN A 702 1.91 0.22 -0.85
N THR A 703 1.70 -0.37 0.32
CA THR A 703 0.90 -1.59 0.44
C THR A 703 -0.62 -1.36 0.45
N ARG A 704 -1.06 -0.10 0.36
CA ARG A 704 -2.48 0.30 0.43
C ARG A 704 -3.17 0.33 -0.92
N GLU A 705 -2.41 0.52 -1.97
CA GLU A 705 -2.89 0.91 -3.28
C GLU A 705 -2.19 0.10 -4.36
N LEU A 706 -2.90 -0.15 -5.44
CA LEU A 706 -2.39 -0.92 -6.56
C LEU A 706 -2.73 -0.20 -7.86
N THR A 707 -1.73 -0.04 -8.71
CA THR A 707 -1.90 0.61 -10.03
C THR A 707 -2.96 -0.07 -10.87
N THR A 708 -3.64 0.70 -11.71
CA THR A 708 -4.54 0.15 -12.74
C THR A 708 -3.79 -0.33 -13.99
N ARG A 709 -2.48 -0.10 -14.06
CA ARG A 709 -1.65 -0.49 -15.21
C ARG A 709 -1.12 -1.91 -15.16
N LEU A 710 -1.35 -2.64 -14.05
CA LEU A 710 -0.95 -4.05 -13.99
C LEU A 710 -1.78 -4.89 -14.96
N PRO A 711 -1.17 -5.83 -15.69
CA PRO A 711 -1.89 -6.70 -16.64
C PRO A 711 -2.97 -7.56 -15.98
N GLU A 712 -2.78 -7.95 -14.72
CA GLU A 712 -3.71 -8.78 -13.96
C GLU A 712 -4.96 -8.01 -13.46
N LEU A 713 -5.09 -6.70 -13.72
CA LEU A 713 -6.17 -5.85 -13.20
C LEU A 713 -7.56 -6.49 -13.29
N TRP A 714 -7.91 -6.97 -14.47
CA TRP A 714 -9.26 -7.47 -14.73
C TRP A 714 -9.52 -8.83 -14.05
N ALA A 715 -8.49 -9.66 -13.96
CA ALA A 715 -8.56 -10.90 -13.19
C ALA A 715 -8.76 -10.60 -11.70
N LEU A 716 -7.97 -9.70 -11.13
CA LEU A 716 -8.08 -9.28 -9.73
C LEU A 716 -9.42 -8.59 -9.44
N ARG A 717 -9.91 -7.75 -10.36
CA ARG A 717 -11.23 -7.12 -10.27
C ARG A 717 -12.35 -8.16 -10.21
N SER A 718 -12.27 -9.24 -11.01
CA SER A 718 -13.26 -10.30 -11.03
C SER A 718 -13.42 -11.05 -9.71
N LEU A 719 -12.43 -10.93 -8.80
CA LEU A 719 -12.49 -11.49 -7.45
C LEU A 719 -13.37 -10.66 -6.49
N GLY A 720 -13.89 -9.54 -6.96
CA GLY A 720 -14.76 -8.63 -6.20
C GLY A 720 -14.02 -7.91 -5.08
N ASN A 721 -14.66 -7.75 -3.93
CA ASN A 721 -14.09 -7.09 -2.76
C ASN A 721 -13.05 -7.92 -1.99
N GLU A 722 -12.52 -8.97 -2.59
CA GLU A 722 -11.45 -9.76 -1.99
C GLU A 722 -10.10 -9.05 -2.08
N ILE A 723 -9.81 -8.41 -3.22
CA ILE A 723 -8.54 -7.73 -3.49
C ILE A 723 -8.71 -6.21 -3.48
N TYR A 724 -9.66 -5.71 -4.25
CA TYR A 724 -9.96 -4.29 -4.32
C TYR A 724 -11.11 -3.93 -3.38
N ARG A 725 -10.96 -2.80 -2.72
CA ARG A 725 -12.00 -2.29 -1.85
C ARG A 725 -13.16 -1.76 -2.68
N VAL A 726 -14.34 -2.35 -2.49
CA VAL A 726 -15.60 -1.95 -3.11
C VAL A 726 -16.39 -1.09 -2.12
N GLY A 727 -17.10 -0.10 -2.62
CA GLY A 727 -17.90 0.83 -1.84
C GLY A 727 -17.27 2.21 -1.76
N GLY A 728 -18.09 3.21 -2.05
CA GLY A 728 -17.67 4.61 -2.13
C GLY A 728 -16.94 5.07 -0.88
N VAL A 729 -15.84 5.74 -1.09
CA VAL A 729 -15.03 6.30 -0.02
C VAL A 729 -15.78 7.42 0.65
N GLN A 730 -16.37 7.13 1.76
CA GLN A 730 -16.55 8.14 2.78
C GLN A 730 -15.29 8.17 3.63
N GLY A 731 -14.34 8.98 3.29
CA GLY A 731 -13.15 9.06 4.09
C GLY A 731 -12.08 9.97 3.53
N HIS A 732 -11.65 9.80 2.31
CA HIS A 732 -10.71 10.71 1.67
C HIS A 732 -11.34 11.69 0.67
N GLY A 733 -12.65 11.81 0.66
CA GLY A 733 -13.33 12.87 -0.07
C GLY A 733 -13.09 12.90 -1.59
N MET A 734 -12.63 11.82 -2.19
CA MET A 734 -12.20 11.76 -3.57
C MET A 734 -12.94 10.72 -4.39
N PRO A 735 -14.24 10.94 -4.69
CA PRO A 735 -14.82 10.19 -5.78
C PRO A 735 -14.13 10.68 -7.07
N TYR A 736 -13.44 9.77 -7.77
CA TYR A 736 -13.01 9.97 -9.15
C TYR A 736 -11.99 11.10 -9.37
N LEU A 737 -10.78 10.89 -8.88
CA LEU A 737 -9.64 11.78 -9.17
C LEU A 737 -9.15 11.66 -10.61
N ASP A 738 -9.45 10.56 -11.28
CA ASP A 738 -8.94 10.27 -12.60
C ASP A 738 -10.06 9.86 -13.56
N THR A 739 -9.97 10.35 -14.81
CA THR A 739 -10.95 10.05 -15.86
C THR A 739 -10.89 8.60 -16.30
N TRP A 740 -9.70 7.97 -16.28
CA TRP A 740 -9.55 6.58 -16.63
C TRP A 740 -10.40 5.67 -15.73
N LEU A 741 -10.39 5.91 -14.41
CA LEU A 741 -11.22 5.16 -13.45
C LEU A 741 -12.72 5.33 -13.76
N GLN A 742 -13.14 6.55 -14.12
CA GLN A 742 -14.54 6.84 -14.45
C GLN A 742 -14.98 6.22 -15.77
N GLU A 743 -14.07 6.12 -16.74
CA GLU A 743 -14.38 5.64 -18.09
C GLU A 743 -14.36 4.12 -18.17
N HIS A 744 -13.38 3.47 -17.49
CA HIS A 744 -13.14 2.03 -17.59
C HIS A 744 -13.73 1.21 -16.44
N LEU A 745 -13.79 1.78 -15.25
CA LEU A 745 -14.28 1.10 -14.06
C LEU A 745 -15.53 1.77 -13.50
N VAL A 746 -16.61 1.79 -14.24
CA VAL A 746 -17.87 2.52 -13.93
C VAL A 746 -18.53 2.19 -12.56
N HIS A 747 -17.87 1.39 -11.68
CA HIS A 747 -18.42 0.99 -10.40
C HIS A 747 -17.68 1.61 -9.21
N ASP A 748 -18.28 1.45 -8.02
CA ASP A 748 -17.81 1.96 -6.74
C ASP A 748 -16.53 1.24 -6.26
N TYR A 749 -15.40 1.49 -6.91
CA TYR A 749 -14.09 1.17 -6.36
C TYR A 749 -13.57 2.37 -5.57
N SER A 750 -12.88 2.07 -4.47
CA SER A 750 -12.18 3.12 -3.72
C SER A 750 -10.95 3.55 -4.49
N PRO A 751 -10.92 4.77 -5.08
CA PRO A 751 -9.71 5.27 -5.71
C PRO A 751 -8.63 5.47 -4.66
N GLY A 752 -7.39 5.22 -5.06
CA GLY A 752 -6.22 5.50 -4.29
C GLY A 752 -5.52 6.78 -4.76
N TRP A 753 -4.20 6.76 -4.75
CA TRP A 753 -3.35 7.85 -5.19
C TRP A 753 -3.35 7.98 -6.72
N VAL A 754 -3.33 9.21 -7.24
CA VAL A 754 -3.14 9.49 -8.68
C VAL A 754 -1.82 10.22 -8.85
N TRP A 755 -0.97 9.68 -9.71
CA TRP A 755 0.33 10.25 -10.01
C TRP A 755 0.48 10.53 -11.50
N ARG A 756 0.95 11.74 -11.84
CA ARG A 756 1.26 12.13 -13.21
C ARG A 756 2.76 12.11 -13.43
N HIS A 757 3.21 11.19 -14.25
CA HIS A 757 4.62 11.10 -14.62
C HIS A 757 5.06 12.28 -15.48
N PRO A 758 6.33 12.70 -15.40
CA PRO A 758 6.88 13.75 -16.28
C PRO A 758 6.76 13.45 -17.78
N THR A 759 6.60 12.18 -18.14
CA THR A 759 6.32 11.72 -19.51
C THR A 759 4.89 11.96 -19.97
N GLY A 760 4.01 12.44 -19.09
CA GLY A 760 2.58 12.67 -19.36
C GLY A 760 1.69 11.44 -19.15
N GLU A 761 2.25 10.33 -18.71
CA GLU A 761 1.45 9.14 -18.34
C GLU A 761 0.90 9.30 -16.93
N VAL A 762 -0.29 8.76 -16.71
CA VAL A 762 -0.98 8.81 -15.42
C VAL A 762 -0.97 7.42 -14.79
N ASP A 763 -0.57 7.35 -13.53
CA ASP A 763 -0.78 6.20 -12.67
C ASP A 763 -1.99 6.46 -11.75
N ALA A 764 -3.10 5.84 -12.06
CA ALA A 764 -4.29 5.84 -11.23
C ALA A 764 -4.34 4.54 -10.44
N THR A 765 -4.42 4.63 -9.12
CA THR A 765 -4.42 3.46 -8.24
C THR A 765 -5.79 3.20 -7.63
N LEU A 766 -6.03 1.94 -7.25
CA LEU A 766 -7.19 1.50 -6.50
C LEU A 766 -6.77 1.05 -5.10
N ARG A 767 -7.58 1.36 -4.11
CA ARG A 767 -7.35 0.87 -2.74
C ARG A 767 -7.59 -0.62 -2.64
N MET A 768 -6.72 -1.26 -1.88
CA MET A 768 -6.73 -2.69 -1.66
C MET A 768 -7.40 -3.05 -0.34
N VAL A 769 -7.90 -4.27 -0.26
CA VAL A 769 -8.19 -4.96 0.99
C VAL A 769 -6.86 -5.43 1.59
N PHE A 770 -6.60 -5.13 2.86
CA PHE A 770 -5.29 -5.30 3.46
C PHE A 770 -4.87 -6.76 3.61
N ASP A 771 -5.56 -7.53 4.44
CA ASP A 771 -5.27 -8.96 4.58
C ASP A 771 -6.12 -9.73 3.56
N SER A 772 -5.48 -10.13 2.47
CA SER A 772 -6.11 -10.77 1.32
C SER A 772 -5.11 -11.65 0.55
N ARG A 773 -5.59 -12.39 -0.45
CA ARG A 773 -4.69 -13.15 -1.34
C ARG A 773 -3.67 -12.28 -2.09
N TRP A 774 -3.87 -10.97 -2.17
CA TRP A 774 -2.82 -10.08 -2.67
C TRP A 774 -1.54 -10.19 -1.84
N ASN A 775 -1.63 -10.45 -0.54
CA ASN A 775 -0.46 -10.67 0.32
C ASN A 775 0.38 -11.87 -0.15
N ASN A 776 -0.27 -12.94 -0.63
CA ASN A 776 0.40 -14.09 -1.22
C ASN A 776 1.14 -13.70 -2.51
N PHE A 777 0.46 -12.97 -3.40
CA PHE A 777 1.05 -12.43 -4.63
C PHE A 777 2.25 -11.53 -4.32
N TYR A 778 2.09 -10.63 -3.35
CA TYR A 778 3.12 -9.68 -2.94
C TYR A 778 4.38 -10.36 -2.42
N VAL A 779 4.25 -11.35 -1.54
CA VAL A 779 5.41 -12.08 -0.97
C VAL A 779 6.16 -12.87 -2.04
N GLU A 780 5.44 -13.56 -2.92
CA GLU A 780 6.04 -14.30 -4.03
C GLU A 780 6.75 -13.36 -5.00
N GLY A 781 6.12 -12.20 -5.26
CA GLY A 781 6.70 -11.15 -6.07
C GLY A 781 7.96 -10.55 -5.47
N LEU A 782 8.03 -10.37 -4.14
CA LEU A 782 9.24 -9.94 -3.44
C LEU A 782 10.37 -10.95 -3.63
N LYS A 783 10.08 -12.25 -3.45
CA LYS A 783 11.08 -13.30 -3.71
C LYS A 783 11.61 -13.20 -5.13
N TRP A 784 10.71 -13.06 -6.10
CA TRP A 784 11.10 -12.94 -7.51
C TRP A 784 11.99 -11.72 -7.77
N LEU A 785 11.69 -10.56 -7.17
CA LEU A 785 12.51 -9.34 -7.28
C LEU A 785 13.90 -9.51 -6.64
N LEU A 786 13.98 -10.16 -5.49
CA LEU A 786 15.25 -10.45 -4.82
C LEU A 786 16.14 -11.37 -5.67
N GLU A 787 15.56 -12.38 -6.32
CA GLU A 787 16.27 -13.35 -7.15
C GLU A 787 16.69 -12.76 -8.52
N ASN A 788 15.80 -12.01 -9.18
CA ASN A 788 15.95 -11.60 -10.57
C ASN A 788 16.40 -10.15 -10.75
N ALA A 789 15.92 -9.22 -9.92
CA ALA A 789 16.35 -7.83 -9.92
C ALA A 789 17.44 -7.54 -8.89
N GLN A 790 17.65 -8.45 -7.92
CA GLN A 790 18.65 -8.33 -6.86
C GLN A 790 18.49 -7.08 -6.00
N ILE A 791 17.25 -6.67 -5.71
CA ILE A 791 17.00 -5.58 -4.77
C ILE A 791 17.58 -5.92 -3.39
N ASP A 792 18.04 -4.90 -2.64
CA ASP A 792 18.62 -5.07 -1.30
C ASP A 792 17.62 -4.83 -0.17
N GLY A 793 16.35 -4.85 -0.48
CA GLY A 793 15.27 -4.64 0.47
C GLY A 793 14.15 -3.77 -0.07
N ILE A 794 13.34 -3.28 0.84
CA ILE A 794 12.13 -2.50 0.53
C ILE A 794 12.04 -1.27 1.42
N TYR A 795 11.44 -0.22 0.87
CA TYR A 795 10.95 0.92 1.62
C TYR A 795 9.42 0.88 1.60
N LEU A 796 8.82 0.79 2.77
CA LEU A 796 7.37 0.73 2.95
C LEU A 796 6.84 2.12 3.30
N ASP A 797 6.12 2.72 2.36
CA ASP A 797 5.38 3.97 2.61
C ASP A 797 4.04 3.62 3.24
N GLU A 798 4.06 3.54 4.57
CA GLU A 798 2.98 3.06 5.43
C GLU A 798 2.64 1.56 5.22
N VAL A 799 2.36 0.87 6.30
CA VAL A 799 2.02 -0.56 6.28
C VAL A 799 0.54 -0.75 6.51
N SER A 800 -0.10 -1.47 5.61
CA SER A 800 -1.53 -1.75 5.63
C SER A 800 -1.87 -3.22 5.84
N TYR A 801 -0.91 -4.06 6.14
CA TYR A 801 -1.12 -5.48 6.42
C TYR A 801 -0.78 -5.83 7.88
N SER A 802 -1.23 -7.02 8.29
CA SER A 802 -1.07 -7.51 9.67
C SER A 802 0.40 -7.75 10.04
N ARG A 803 0.64 -7.93 11.34
CA ARG A 803 1.92 -8.36 11.89
C ARG A 803 2.38 -9.68 11.29
N GLU A 804 1.48 -10.63 11.12
CA GLU A 804 1.72 -11.95 10.53
C GLU A 804 2.24 -11.83 9.09
N MET A 805 1.69 -10.89 8.35
CA MET A 805 2.17 -10.59 7.01
C MET A 805 3.57 -9.96 7.02
N MET A 806 3.86 -9.06 7.97
CA MET A 806 5.21 -8.50 8.13
C MET A 806 6.23 -9.60 8.46
N GLN A 807 5.85 -10.60 9.25
CA GLN A 807 6.67 -11.78 9.50
C GLN A 807 6.98 -12.55 8.21
N ARG A 808 5.97 -12.77 7.37
CA ARG A 808 6.14 -13.44 6.07
C ARG A 808 7.11 -12.66 5.17
N VAL A 809 6.95 -11.34 5.09
CA VAL A 809 7.85 -10.45 4.34
C VAL A 809 9.28 -10.58 4.85
N ARG A 810 9.51 -10.46 6.17
CA ARG A 810 10.86 -10.57 6.76
C ARG A 810 11.50 -11.95 6.49
N ARG A 811 10.76 -13.03 6.68
CA ARG A 811 11.23 -14.39 6.39
C ARG A 811 11.65 -14.55 4.93
N THR A 812 10.82 -14.08 4.02
CA THR A 812 11.11 -14.14 2.58
C THR A 812 12.39 -13.39 2.22
N LEU A 813 12.56 -12.17 2.77
CA LEU A 813 13.78 -11.41 2.54
C LEU A 813 15.02 -12.14 3.11
N ASP A 814 14.95 -12.62 4.35
CA ASP A 814 16.07 -13.28 5.03
C ASP A 814 16.47 -14.60 4.37
N GLN A 815 15.49 -15.38 3.88
CA GLN A 815 15.72 -16.65 3.20
C GLN A 815 16.30 -16.47 1.80
N THR A 816 15.82 -15.44 1.08
CA THR A 816 16.20 -15.24 -0.33
C THR A 816 17.48 -14.43 -0.46
N ARG A 817 17.61 -13.35 0.32
CA ARG A 817 18.76 -12.44 0.27
C ARG A 817 19.09 -11.92 1.68
N PRO A 818 19.87 -12.68 2.47
CA PRO A 818 20.25 -12.28 3.82
C PRO A 818 20.90 -10.89 3.86
N GLY A 819 20.53 -10.06 4.83
CA GLY A 819 20.99 -8.67 4.96
C GLY A 819 20.18 -7.66 4.12
N SER A 820 19.04 -8.07 3.59
CA SER A 820 18.04 -7.16 3.02
C SER A 820 17.42 -6.28 4.10
N LEU A 821 17.16 -5.01 3.76
CA LEU A 821 16.67 -3.99 4.69
C LEU A 821 15.17 -3.71 4.47
N ILE A 822 14.46 -3.47 5.56
CA ILE A 822 13.09 -2.96 5.56
C ILE A 822 13.10 -1.59 6.25
N ASP A 823 12.77 -0.56 5.51
CA ASP A 823 12.51 0.77 6.06
C ASP A 823 11.01 1.00 6.13
N LEU A 824 10.56 1.52 7.24
CA LEU A 824 9.17 1.85 7.49
C LEU A 824 8.98 3.35 7.58
N HIS A 825 8.15 3.90 6.72
CA HIS A 825 7.65 5.26 6.82
C HIS A 825 6.28 5.28 7.48
N GLY A 826 6.07 6.24 8.37
CA GLY A 826 4.78 6.55 8.95
C GLY A 826 4.66 8.02 9.23
N ASN A 827 3.50 8.60 9.00
CA ASN A 827 3.23 10.00 9.29
C ASN A 827 2.06 10.17 10.28
N ARG A 828 1.95 11.37 10.83
CA ARG A 828 0.95 11.71 11.84
C ARG A 828 -0.42 12.05 11.25
N ASP A 829 -0.46 12.68 10.09
CA ASP A 829 -1.67 13.33 9.58
C ASP A 829 -2.65 12.39 8.89
N TYR A 830 -2.13 11.39 8.18
CA TYR A 830 -2.98 10.50 7.40
C TYR A 830 -3.82 9.57 8.27
N TRP A 831 -3.34 9.18 9.44
CA TRP A 831 -3.91 8.07 10.19
C TRP A 831 -4.65 8.49 11.45
N THR A 832 -4.75 9.80 11.74
CA THR A 832 -5.39 10.29 12.98
C THR A 832 -4.85 9.63 14.25
N CYS A 833 -3.65 9.06 14.15
CA CYS A 833 -2.94 8.43 15.25
C CYS A 833 -1.97 9.44 15.85
N ASN A 834 -2.10 9.72 17.13
CA ASN A 834 -1.20 10.65 17.82
C ASN A 834 0.20 10.06 18.03
N SER A 835 0.37 8.74 17.88
CA SER A 835 1.64 8.04 18.08
C SER A 835 1.91 7.02 16.96
N PRO A 836 2.58 7.42 15.86
CA PRO A 836 2.99 6.49 14.81
C PRO A 836 3.86 5.34 15.32
N ILE A 837 4.77 5.59 16.26
CA ILE A 837 5.61 4.54 16.84
C ILE A 837 4.75 3.46 17.53
N GLY A 838 3.75 3.87 18.29
CA GLY A 838 2.81 2.94 18.94
C GLY A 838 1.96 2.19 17.93
N TYR A 839 1.53 2.87 16.86
CA TYR A 839 0.74 2.24 15.80
C TYR A 839 1.48 1.07 15.15
N TYR A 840 2.74 1.27 14.79
CA TYR A 840 3.57 0.28 14.12
C TYR A 840 4.33 -0.67 15.07
N MET A 841 4.13 -0.58 16.39
CA MET A 841 4.94 -1.31 17.38
C MET A 841 5.00 -2.82 17.12
N GLU A 842 3.91 -3.44 16.67
CA GLU A 842 3.88 -4.88 16.38
C GLU A 842 4.63 -5.27 15.08
N HIS A 843 4.93 -4.28 14.21
CA HIS A 843 5.71 -4.47 12.98
C HIS A 843 7.21 -4.22 13.19
N LEU A 844 7.54 -3.35 14.16
CA LEU A 844 8.92 -2.90 14.41
C LEU A 844 9.93 -4.03 14.71
N PRO A 845 9.56 -5.21 15.27
CA PRO A 845 10.49 -6.32 15.42
C PRO A 845 11.16 -6.74 14.09
N TYR A 846 10.48 -6.55 12.96
CA TYR A 846 10.88 -7.01 11.62
C TYR A 846 11.45 -5.91 10.73
N VAL A 847 11.48 -4.66 11.21
CA VAL A 847 11.92 -3.44 10.51
C VAL A 847 13.36 -3.09 10.91
N ASP A 848 14.15 -2.56 9.98
CA ASP A 848 15.54 -2.16 10.23
C ASP A 848 15.68 -0.67 10.51
N GLN A 849 14.86 0.17 9.86
CA GLN A 849 14.92 1.63 9.94
C GLN A 849 13.52 2.23 9.98
N ILE A 850 13.34 3.32 10.73
CA ILE A 850 12.09 4.07 10.76
C ILE A 850 12.27 5.48 10.15
N TRP A 851 11.26 5.94 9.44
CA TRP A 851 11.19 7.22 8.77
C TRP A 851 9.98 7.98 9.28
N PHE A 852 10.10 8.56 10.47
CA PHE A 852 9.03 9.30 11.11
C PHE A 852 9.39 10.79 11.19
N GLY A 853 8.41 11.68 11.20
CA GLY A 853 8.61 13.12 11.31
C GLY A 853 7.80 13.94 10.32
N GLU A 854 7.21 13.31 9.29
CA GLU A 854 6.31 14.01 8.38
C GLU A 854 5.07 14.48 9.14
N ALA A 855 4.69 15.74 8.93
CA ALA A 855 3.63 16.43 9.66
C ALA A 855 3.87 16.55 11.18
N PHE A 856 5.08 16.31 11.66
CA PHE A 856 5.46 16.61 13.04
C PHE A 856 5.92 18.05 13.19
N ASP A 857 5.56 18.65 14.32
CA ASP A 857 6.09 19.96 14.69
C ASP A 857 7.59 19.83 15.05
N PRO A 858 8.50 20.47 14.29
CA PRO A 858 9.94 20.43 14.58
C PRO A 858 10.31 21.05 15.92
N ASP A 859 9.41 21.83 16.53
CA ASP A 859 9.56 22.39 17.87
C ASP A 859 9.04 21.50 19.01
N SER A 860 8.59 20.27 18.68
CA SER A 860 8.21 19.27 19.69
C SER A 860 9.32 19.06 20.72
N PRO A 861 8.98 18.75 21.98
CA PRO A 861 9.96 18.57 23.05
C PRO A 861 11.00 17.48 22.75
N PRO A 862 12.19 17.51 23.36
CA PRO A 862 13.23 16.50 23.17
C PRO A 862 12.74 15.06 23.40
N ASP A 863 11.91 14.86 24.42
CA ASP A 863 11.37 13.54 24.75
C ASP A 863 10.42 12.99 23.67
N PHE A 864 9.76 13.86 22.90
CA PHE A 864 8.99 13.47 21.73
C PHE A 864 9.91 12.90 20.64
N TYR A 865 11.02 13.57 20.33
CA TYR A 865 12.03 13.06 19.38
C TYR A 865 12.57 11.71 19.83
N LEU A 866 12.85 11.56 21.12
CA LEU A 866 13.35 10.32 21.69
C LEU A 866 12.37 9.16 21.47
N ILE A 867 11.09 9.38 21.71
CA ILE A 867 10.07 8.32 21.69
C ILE A 867 9.50 8.07 20.27
N GLU A 868 9.09 9.15 19.55
CA GLU A 868 8.36 8.99 18.30
C GLU A 868 9.25 8.91 17.05
N MET A 869 10.49 9.41 17.11
CA MET A 869 11.31 9.56 15.90
C MET A 869 12.61 8.78 15.93
N SER A 870 13.21 8.58 17.11
CA SER A 870 14.57 8.05 17.18
C SER A 870 14.67 6.54 16.97
N GLY A 871 13.64 5.78 17.36
CA GLY A 871 13.70 4.32 17.40
C GLY A 871 14.55 3.73 18.54
N LEU A 872 15.33 4.56 19.24
CA LEU A 872 16.31 4.11 20.25
C LEU A 872 15.71 3.25 21.38
N PRO A 873 14.53 3.60 21.97
CA PRO A 873 13.94 2.77 23.04
C PRO A 873 13.51 1.38 22.56
N PHE A 874 13.46 1.18 21.25
CA PHE A 874 12.96 -0.05 20.62
C PHE A 874 14.07 -0.89 19.98
N GLY A 875 15.32 -0.42 20.01
CA GLY A 875 16.46 -1.06 19.36
C GLY A 875 16.51 -0.83 17.85
N LEU A 876 15.95 0.30 17.39
CA LEU A 876 15.95 0.73 16.01
C LEU A 876 16.69 2.05 15.85
N SER A 877 16.87 2.47 14.61
CA SER A 877 17.36 3.81 14.26
C SER A 877 16.29 4.55 13.45
N GLY A 878 16.22 5.86 13.63
CA GLY A 878 15.35 6.74 12.87
C GLY A 878 16.12 7.60 11.88
N GLU A 879 15.39 8.19 10.94
CA GLU A 879 15.85 9.23 10.05
C GLU A 879 14.87 10.40 10.07
N LEU A 880 15.40 11.62 9.89
CA LEU A 880 14.58 12.82 9.83
C LEU A 880 13.92 12.95 8.45
N LEU A 881 12.61 13.12 8.44
CA LEU A 881 11.80 13.38 7.27
C LEU A 881 11.44 14.85 7.15
N GLN A 882 11.35 15.39 5.93
CA GLN A 882 10.97 16.76 5.58
C GLN A 882 11.71 17.82 6.43
N ASP A 883 11.69 19.03 6.16
CA ASP A 883 12.36 20.18 6.80
C ASP A 883 12.94 19.92 8.21
N PRO A 884 13.93 19.00 8.33
CA PRO A 884 14.41 18.53 9.62
C PRO A 884 15.25 19.59 10.32
N ASN A 885 15.23 19.55 11.66
CA ASN A 885 16.21 20.28 12.45
C ASN A 885 17.44 19.37 12.70
N PRO A 886 18.56 19.58 12.01
CA PRO A 886 19.70 18.67 12.06
C PRO A 886 20.42 18.66 13.42
N TRP A 887 20.43 19.80 14.14
CA TRP A 887 21.05 19.87 15.47
C TRP A 887 20.24 19.07 16.49
N ARG A 888 18.91 19.20 16.47
CA ARG A 888 18.01 18.41 17.32
C ARG A 888 18.12 16.93 17.01
N GLY A 889 18.18 16.57 15.73
CA GLY A 889 18.38 15.19 15.30
C GLY A 889 19.68 14.58 15.82
N MET A 890 20.78 15.34 15.85
CA MET A 890 22.09 14.86 16.28
C MET A 890 22.15 14.40 17.74
N LEU A 891 21.24 14.87 18.59
CA LEU A 891 21.11 14.34 19.95
C LEU A 891 20.72 12.86 19.99
N PHE A 892 20.06 12.38 18.94
CA PHE A 892 19.53 11.01 18.82
C PHE A 892 20.24 10.19 17.74
N GLY A 893 21.31 10.74 17.16
CA GLY A 893 22.03 10.09 16.05
C GLY A 893 21.25 10.10 14.73
N LEU A 894 20.28 11.02 14.59
CA LEU A 894 19.47 11.13 13.39
C LEU A 894 20.13 12.09 12.40
N THR A 895 20.09 11.71 11.11
CA THR A 895 20.38 12.59 9.97
C THR A 895 19.20 12.65 9.01
N ALA A 896 19.28 13.55 8.03
CA ALA A 896 18.31 13.66 6.96
C ALA A 896 18.67 12.72 5.80
N ARG A 897 17.71 12.40 4.94
CA ARG A 897 17.97 11.75 3.64
C ARG A 897 18.71 12.71 2.71
N ALA A 898 19.79 12.24 2.09
CA ALA A 898 20.47 13.03 1.06
C ALA A 898 19.55 13.28 -0.14
N PHE A 899 19.64 14.47 -0.71
CA PHE A 899 18.94 14.93 -1.92
C PHE A 899 17.42 15.04 -1.84
N TYR A 900 16.83 14.76 -0.69
CA TYR A 900 15.39 14.84 -0.50
C TYR A 900 14.96 16.04 0.36
N THR A 901 15.73 16.36 1.38
CA THR A 901 15.47 17.47 2.30
C THR A 901 16.29 18.71 1.94
N SER A 902 15.95 19.86 2.56
CA SER A 902 16.72 21.10 2.45
C SER A 902 18.11 21.03 3.13
N VAL A 903 18.35 19.97 3.93
CA VAL A 903 19.59 19.78 4.68
C VAL A 903 20.45 18.70 4.02
N ASP A 904 21.70 19.04 3.70
CA ASP A 904 22.70 18.07 3.25
C ASP A 904 23.37 17.38 4.45
N PRO A 905 23.18 16.06 4.64
CA PRO A 905 23.79 15.33 5.75
C PRO A 905 25.26 14.94 5.51
N SER A 906 25.79 15.09 4.30
CA SER A 906 27.12 14.60 3.90
C SER A 906 28.26 15.13 4.77
N PRO A 907 28.28 16.43 5.20
CA PRO A 907 29.32 16.93 6.08
C PRO A 907 29.31 16.29 7.48
N VAL A 908 28.12 15.93 7.98
CA VAL A 908 27.98 15.25 9.26
C VAL A 908 28.41 13.78 9.14
N TRP A 909 28.06 13.11 8.05
CA TRP A 909 28.51 11.73 7.79
C TRP A 909 30.03 11.65 7.67
N LYS A 910 30.67 12.64 7.04
CA LYS A 910 32.13 12.73 6.99
C LYS A 910 32.72 12.92 8.38
N LEU A 911 32.15 13.80 9.21
CA LEU A 911 32.59 13.95 10.60
C LEU A 911 32.47 12.62 11.38
N TRP A 912 31.41 11.87 11.17
CA TRP A 912 31.24 10.56 11.80
C TRP A 912 32.32 9.56 11.39
N ASP A 913 32.71 9.57 10.11
CA ASP A 913 33.79 8.72 9.63
C ASP A 913 35.14 9.13 10.22
N ASP A 914 35.45 10.42 10.17
CA ASP A 914 36.70 10.98 10.71
C ASP A 914 36.80 10.74 12.23
N PHE A 915 35.67 10.81 12.95
CA PHE A 915 35.58 10.51 14.39
C PHE A 915 35.57 8.99 14.66
N GLY A 916 35.08 8.15 13.77
CA GLY A 916 34.84 6.71 13.98
C GLY A 916 33.66 6.45 14.91
N ILE A 917 32.50 7.00 14.58
CA ILE A 917 31.25 6.96 15.38
C ILE A 917 30.81 5.55 15.72
N GLN A 918 31.10 4.58 14.84
CA GLN A 918 30.76 3.16 15.01
C GLN A 918 31.35 2.52 16.26
N ASP A 919 32.48 3.03 16.73
CA ASP A 919 33.21 2.55 17.91
C ASP A 919 32.83 3.34 19.18
N ALA A 920 31.91 4.28 19.07
CA ALA A 920 31.51 5.16 20.16
C ALA A 920 30.27 4.62 20.91
N GLU A 921 30.31 4.80 22.22
CA GLU A 921 29.14 4.62 23.09
C GLU A 921 28.32 5.91 23.09
N MET A 922 27.05 5.80 22.81
CA MET A 922 26.11 6.93 22.79
C MET A 922 25.46 7.09 24.16
N LEU A 923 25.70 8.23 24.83
CA LEU A 923 25.16 8.59 26.13
C LEU A 923 24.36 9.89 26.01
N GLY A 924 23.05 9.80 25.90
CA GLY A 924 22.17 10.95 25.76
C GLY A 924 21.74 11.59 27.09
N TYR A 925 21.10 12.75 27.01
CA TYR A 925 20.61 13.51 28.18
C TYR A 925 19.66 12.67 29.07
N TRP A 926 18.99 11.68 28.51
CA TRP A 926 18.09 10.74 29.20
C TRP A 926 18.83 9.70 30.06
N ASN A 927 20.13 9.53 29.86
CA ASN A 927 20.95 8.57 30.61
C ASN A 927 21.63 9.27 31.80
N SER A 928 21.39 8.81 33.03
CA SER A 928 22.02 9.35 34.23
C SER A 928 23.56 9.27 34.22
N ALA A 929 24.13 8.32 33.48
CA ALA A 929 25.57 8.13 33.31
C ALA A 929 26.19 9.05 32.24
N CYS A 930 25.39 9.90 31.55
CA CYS A 930 25.96 10.83 30.58
C CYS A 930 26.98 11.75 31.24
N PRO A 931 28.24 11.77 30.77
CA PRO A 931 29.32 12.50 31.46
C PRO A 931 29.30 14.00 31.22
N VAL A 932 28.41 14.50 30.39
CA VAL A 932 28.25 15.94 30.12
C VAL A 932 26.81 16.36 30.35
N ARG A 933 26.64 17.47 31.03
CA ARG A 933 25.35 18.11 31.27
C ARG A 933 25.45 19.60 30.94
N THR A 934 24.35 20.22 30.62
CA THR A 934 24.24 21.68 30.51
C THR A 934 23.56 22.26 31.75
N GLU A 935 23.73 23.56 31.97
CA GLU A 935 22.98 24.30 32.98
C GLU A 935 21.56 24.66 32.58
N LYS A 936 21.25 24.48 31.28
CA LYS A 936 19.98 24.86 30.67
C LYS A 936 19.17 23.59 30.31
N GLU A 937 18.00 23.46 30.90
CA GLU A 937 17.10 22.30 30.61
C GLU A 937 16.65 22.27 29.15
N ASP A 938 16.53 23.44 28.51
CA ASP A 938 16.14 23.60 27.10
C ASP A 938 17.32 23.47 26.10
N VAL A 939 18.51 23.07 26.60
CA VAL A 939 19.71 22.80 25.80
C VAL A 939 20.28 21.44 26.19
N PRO A 940 19.63 20.34 25.86
CA PRO A 940 20.12 18.99 26.16
C PRO A 940 21.37 18.64 25.35
N VAL A 941 22.10 17.63 25.88
CA VAL A 941 23.38 17.18 25.33
C VAL A 941 23.43 15.65 25.21
N THR A 942 24.08 15.19 24.17
CA THR A 942 24.43 13.76 23.95
C THR A 942 25.94 13.64 23.72
N VAL A 943 26.55 12.61 24.31
CA VAL A 943 27.97 12.32 24.17
C VAL A 943 28.16 11.00 23.43
N TYR A 944 28.95 11.03 22.38
CA TYR A 944 29.46 9.85 21.72
C TYR A 944 30.90 9.61 22.24
N ARG A 945 31.05 8.67 23.15
CA ARG A 945 32.27 8.45 23.91
C ARG A 945 33.12 7.36 23.29
N LYS A 946 34.42 7.66 23.12
CA LYS A 946 35.49 6.71 22.78
C LYS A 946 36.63 6.85 23.81
N ARG A 947 37.54 5.89 23.83
CA ARG A 947 38.72 6.01 24.65
C ARG A 947 39.61 7.17 24.18
N GLY A 948 39.82 8.17 25.03
CA GLY A 948 40.66 9.33 24.75
C GLY A 948 40.11 10.37 23.77
N GLN A 949 38.87 10.20 23.37
CA GLN A 949 38.20 11.14 22.47
C GLN A 949 36.66 11.05 22.61
N SER A 950 35.98 12.14 22.51
CA SER A 950 34.51 12.19 22.51
C SER A 950 33.97 13.21 21.50
N LEU A 951 32.78 12.96 21.00
CA LEU A 951 32.01 13.91 20.22
C LEU A 951 30.78 14.31 21.06
N ILE A 952 30.62 15.59 21.35
CA ILE A 952 29.50 16.15 22.11
C ILE A 952 28.54 16.82 21.11
N ALA A 953 27.28 16.40 21.11
CA ALA A 953 26.20 17.06 20.41
C ALA A 953 25.37 17.88 21.39
N ILE A 954 25.14 19.16 21.07
CA ILE A 954 24.32 20.09 21.83
C ILE A 954 23.24 20.63 20.89
N ALA A 955 21.99 20.74 21.34
CA ALA A 955 20.92 21.36 20.57
C ALA A 955 19.99 22.19 21.45
N SER A 956 19.43 23.26 20.90
CA SER A 956 18.60 24.22 21.62
C SER A 956 17.11 24.10 21.30
N TRP A 957 16.29 24.10 22.34
CA TRP A 957 14.85 24.39 22.32
C TRP A 957 14.55 25.78 22.95
N ALA A 958 15.58 26.54 23.35
CA ALA A 958 15.42 27.90 23.86
C ALA A 958 14.80 28.80 22.79
N LYS A 959 13.96 29.74 23.22
CA LYS A 959 13.30 30.70 22.32
C LYS A 959 14.16 31.97 22.04
N GLN A 960 15.24 32.12 22.78
CA GLN A 960 16.21 33.21 22.65
C GLN A 960 17.63 32.64 22.68
N PRO A 961 18.62 33.37 22.11
CA PRO A 961 20.02 32.98 22.23
C PRO A 961 20.42 32.79 23.68
N VAL A 962 21.13 31.72 23.98
CA VAL A 962 21.59 31.43 25.35
C VAL A 962 23.09 31.23 25.39
N GLN A 963 23.68 31.57 26.56
CA GLN A 963 25.04 31.20 26.90
C GLN A 963 24.97 29.96 27.76
N CYS A 964 25.60 28.87 27.30
CA CYS A 964 25.49 27.56 27.93
C CYS A 964 26.85 27.07 28.44
N LYS A 965 26.95 26.77 29.73
CA LYS A 965 28.12 26.12 30.31
C LYS A 965 27.91 24.61 30.35
N LEU A 966 28.98 23.87 30.02
CA LEU A 966 29.01 22.44 30.14
C LEU A 966 29.56 22.02 31.48
N LYS A 967 28.84 21.14 32.18
CA LYS A 967 29.34 20.38 33.32
C LYS A 967 29.87 19.06 32.82
N ILE A 968 31.20 18.89 32.85
CA ILE A 968 31.88 17.76 32.24
C ILE A 968 32.48 16.89 33.33
N ASP A 969 32.17 15.63 33.38
CA ASP A 969 32.87 14.60 34.18
C ASP A 969 34.08 14.10 33.38
N TRP A 970 35.21 14.74 33.59
CA TRP A 970 36.45 14.47 32.89
C TRP A 970 36.98 13.07 33.15
N GLN A 971 36.78 12.56 34.39
CA GLN A 971 37.16 11.21 34.74
C GLN A 971 36.38 10.18 33.93
N ALA A 972 35.06 10.38 33.80
CA ALA A 972 34.21 9.51 33.02
C ALA A 972 34.55 9.58 31.51
N LEU A 973 35.03 10.71 31.02
CA LEU A 973 35.54 10.85 29.64
C LEU A 973 36.93 10.24 29.43
N GLY A 974 37.72 10.10 30.54
CA GLY A 974 39.11 9.66 30.51
C GLY A 974 40.07 10.70 29.90
N LEU A 975 39.79 11.99 30.12
CA LEU A 975 40.52 13.13 29.56
C LEU A 975 41.01 14.09 30.68
N ASP A 976 42.15 14.76 30.47
CA ASP A 976 42.68 15.78 31.36
C ASP A 976 42.14 17.17 30.95
N PRO A 977 41.36 17.86 31.83
CA PRO A 977 40.79 19.16 31.53
C PRO A 977 41.83 20.25 31.22
N GLN A 978 43.07 20.11 31.70
CA GLN A 978 44.13 21.10 31.45
C GLN A 978 44.80 20.93 30.10
N ARG A 979 44.55 19.81 29.43
CA ARG A 979 45.13 19.49 28.13
C ARG A 979 44.05 19.28 27.05
N THR A 980 42.82 19.63 27.34
CA THR A 980 41.69 19.34 26.48
C THR A 980 41.00 20.64 26.03
N THR A 981 40.71 20.77 24.74
CA THR A 981 39.85 21.82 24.21
C THR A 981 38.61 21.23 23.56
N LEU A 982 37.56 22.02 23.42
CA LEU A 982 36.31 21.68 22.74
C LEU A 982 36.35 22.28 21.33
N HIS A 983 36.65 21.49 20.33
CA HIS A 983 36.78 21.96 18.94
C HIS A 983 35.52 21.64 18.13
N ALA A 984 34.85 22.71 17.64
CA ALA A 984 33.78 22.61 16.64
C ALA A 984 34.41 22.66 15.24
N PRO A 985 34.48 21.57 14.45
CA PRO A 985 34.98 21.65 13.11
C PRO A 985 34.02 22.42 12.19
N ALA A 986 34.56 23.07 11.15
CA ALA A 986 33.73 23.66 10.11
C ALA A 986 32.97 22.59 9.36
N LEU A 987 31.63 22.66 9.36
CA LEU A 987 30.74 21.76 8.63
C LEU A 987 29.83 22.59 7.73
N GLN A 988 29.95 22.40 6.44
CA GLN A 988 29.22 23.20 5.45
C GLN A 988 27.71 23.08 5.67
N GLY A 989 27.02 24.22 5.75
CA GLY A 989 25.56 24.27 5.98
C GLY A 989 25.12 23.94 7.39
N PHE A 990 26.05 23.53 8.29
CA PHE A 990 25.74 23.08 9.64
C PHE A 990 26.33 24.02 10.69
N GLN A 991 27.65 24.12 10.81
CA GLN A 991 28.32 25.00 11.80
C GLN A 991 29.62 25.58 11.27
N GLN A 992 30.01 26.72 11.85
CA GLN A 992 31.34 27.35 11.62
C GLN A 992 32.38 26.72 12.55
N GLU A 993 33.65 26.85 12.18
CA GLU A 993 34.74 26.44 13.04
C GLU A 993 34.80 27.30 14.30
N ALA A 994 34.95 26.69 15.45
CA ALA A 994 35.11 27.34 16.71
C ALA A 994 35.91 26.46 17.69
N THR A 995 36.60 27.10 18.66
CA THR A 995 37.26 26.37 19.74
C THR A 995 36.88 27.03 21.06
N PHE A 996 36.54 26.22 22.03
CA PHE A 996 36.16 26.65 23.38
C PHE A 996 37.05 25.98 24.42
N GLU A 997 37.41 26.74 25.46
CA GLU A 997 38.00 26.18 26.64
C GLU A 997 36.95 25.50 27.52
N PRO A 998 37.32 24.48 28.36
CA PRO A 998 36.37 23.78 29.22
C PRO A 998 35.49 24.66 30.12
N ALA A 999 35.96 25.84 30.49
CA ALA A 999 35.23 26.77 31.35
C ALA A 999 34.39 27.80 30.60
N ASP A 1000 34.48 27.82 29.26
CA ASP A 1000 33.80 28.84 28.48
C ASP A 1000 32.28 28.71 28.52
N SER A 1001 31.61 29.82 28.30
CA SER A 1001 30.19 29.85 27.98
C SER A 1001 30.03 29.74 26.45
N ILE A 1002 29.41 28.68 26.00
CA ILE A 1002 29.19 28.39 24.58
C ILE A 1002 27.92 29.10 24.12
N PRO A 1003 27.96 29.96 23.09
CA PRO A 1003 26.77 30.57 22.54
C PRO A 1003 25.93 29.56 21.75
N VAL A 1004 24.65 29.46 22.04
CA VAL A 1004 23.72 28.55 21.34
C VAL A 1004 22.49 29.35 20.91
N GLU A 1005 22.29 29.46 19.61
CA GLU A 1005 21.16 30.13 19.00
C GLU A 1005 19.87 29.27 19.06
N PRO A 1006 18.68 29.90 19.02
CA PRO A 1006 17.42 29.18 18.98
C PRO A 1006 17.36 28.18 17.82
N GLY A 1007 16.99 26.92 18.13
CA GLY A 1007 16.92 25.87 17.13
C GLY A 1007 18.27 25.45 16.52
N ARG A 1008 19.39 25.92 17.05
CA ARG A 1008 20.75 25.59 16.63
C ARG A 1008 21.46 24.76 17.73
N GLY A 1009 22.70 24.41 17.45
CA GLY A 1009 23.51 23.61 18.35
C GLY A 1009 24.96 23.54 17.91
N TRP A 1010 25.70 22.62 18.50
CA TRP A 1010 27.09 22.36 18.17
C TRP A 1010 27.41 20.88 18.18
N LEU A 1011 28.32 20.48 17.28
CA LEU A 1011 29.07 19.23 17.34
C LEU A 1011 30.51 19.58 17.74
N LEU A 1012 30.92 19.14 18.92
CA LEU A 1012 32.21 19.47 19.52
C LEU A 1012 33.06 18.19 19.64
N LEU A 1013 34.20 18.19 19.00
CA LEU A 1013 35.24 17.18 19.21
C LEU A 1013 36.01 17.53 20.49
N VAL A 1014 36.17 16.56 21.36
CA VAL A 1014 36.86 16.68 22.64
C VAL A 1014 37.98 15.66 22.69
N GLN A 1015 39.22 16.15 22.71
CA GLN A 1015 40.39 15.32 22.74
C GLN A 1015 41.56 16.11 23.37
N GLU A 1016 42.55 15.42 23.95
CA GLU A 1016 43.74 16.08 24.45
C GLU A 1016 44.55 16.68 23.31
N THR A 1017 45.03 17.91 23.54
CA THR A 1017 46.03 18.55 22.67
C THR A 1017 47.35 17.79 22.79
N LYS A 1018 47.92 17.40 21.65
CA LYS A 1018 49.20 16.69 21.59
C LYS A 1018 50.36 17.50 22.11
#